data_cc2afee685c543a94a6836b271e7f39b
#
_entry.id   cc2afee685c543a94a6836b271e7f39b
#
_cell.length_a   1.000
_cell.length_b   1.000
_cell.length_c   1.000
_cell.angle_alpha   90.00
_cell.angle_beta   90.00
_cell.angle_gamma   90.00
#
_symmetry.space_group_name_H-M   'P 1'
#
loop_
_entity.id
_entity.type
_entity.pdbx_description
1 polymer ?
#
loop_
_entity_poly.entity_id
_entity_poly.type
_entity_poly.pdbx_seq_one_letter_code
_entity_poly.pdbx_strand_id
1 'polypeptide(L)'
;MSGIKRVHVIYKTHLDIGYTNMGQTVLDSYVQEHIPHAIDLALKINTPEHKKFIWTVGSFLVDYYKRHATPEQLEKMDEAIRLGYFRWHGLAVTSHTELQSPEVLAYNLSVSRKLDRAYGVHTIAAKMTDVPGHTIALVRPLSEAGIRYLHIGVNPSSRVPRVPEVFRWRRDGHEVIVHYSAQYGQAISIPGFDEALEFAHTNDNRGPQDAAQVEAELARIQAKYPGAVVEASTLDAFAASLEKIRDRLPVVEEEIADTWIHGVGSDPYKVCRYKALCALAHEWLASGRLTDDTPGYANFMCNLMLIAEHTWGMDFKKYLADFKNWTKADFEAARRTDTTTLDLLTNRNASLVGTLEYDLRNYCGGKFSGSYSKFEASHAEQRGYLKAALAELPEALRNEAQAAMDALVPQFDARGEAIAPGVTHTIAGWQVRFGGGGEIAYLAQNGHVWVRDGELGRLQYEVFDAKDTTLAFYRYNRDFAHTGGWAEADFSKPGLETAENLRHTCYAFALERLTQTGDTVIATVRGDGEAAEEYGSPRRAQLIYTFEQDAVHCRLQWFEKDANKIPEALWLHFGFDVENPNRWKMQKLGQLISPLDVVAGGNRKQHAVEKLCYSGADGTVTVESLHAPLVSVGSRNLYNLDDKIESMEDGFYFNLFNNRWGTNFKMWCSDDCLFDFVIRIETNPQI
;
A
#
# COMPACT_ATOMS: atom_id res chain seq x y z
N MET A 1 -29.63 -25.11 -4.02
CA MET A 1 -28.36 -25.55 -3.37
C MET A 1 -28.47 -27.00 -2.82
N SER A 2 -29.06 -27.91 -3.59
CA SER A 2 -29.15 -29.31 -3.25
C SER A 2 -27.82 -29.98 -3.60
N GLY A 3 -27.04 -30.37 -2.60
CA GLY A 3 -25.77 -31.07 -2.79
C GLY A 3 -24.66 -30.69 -1.80
N ILE A 4 -24.78 -29.60 -1.07
CA ILE A 4 -23.81 -29.22 -0.02
C ILE A 4 -24.05 -30.12 1.19
N LYS A 5 -22.98 -30.83 1.62
CA LYS A 5 -22.98 -31.74 2.77
C LYS A 5 -22.33 -31.14 4.01
N ARG A 6 -21.37 -30.22 3.81
CA ARG A 6 -20.66 -29.55 4.91
C ARG A 6 -20.53 -28.07 4.63
N VAL A 7 -20.65 -27.26 5.68
CA VAL A 7 -20.42 -25.82 5.64
C VAL A 7 -19.38 -25.45 6.70
N HIS A 8 -18.26 -24.91 6.25
CA HIS A 8 -17.21 -24.37 7.10
C HIS A 8 -17.55 -22.93 7.47
N VAL A 9 -17.78 -22.66 8.75
CA VAL A 9 -18.07 -21.29 9.26
C VAL A 9 -16.81 -20.71 9.88
N ILE A 10 -16.32 -19.61 9.31
CA ILE A 10 -15.11 -18.90 9.78
C ILE A 10 -15.53 -17.64 10.53
N TYR A 11 -15.31 -17.63 11.85
CA TYR A 11 -15.52 -16.45 12.68
C TYR A 11 -14.29 -15.57 12.66
N LYS A 12 -14.48 -14.29 12.32
CA LYS A 12 -13.39 -13.33 12.15
C LYS A 12 -13.85 -11.89 12.35
N THR A 13 -12.89 -11.00 12.61
CA THR A 13 -13.00 -9.56 12.45
C THR A 13 -12.00 -9.07 11.39
N HIS A 14 -12.08 -7.81 11.00
CA HIS A 14 -10.99 -7.13 10.29
C HIS A 14 -10.14 -6.36 11.28
N LEU A 15 -8.81 -6.44 11.12
CA LEU A 15 -7.86 -5.65 11.89
C LEU A 15 -7.37 -4.48 11.04
N ASP A 16 -7.59 -3.27 11.53
CA ASP A 16 -6.89 -2.05 11.14
C ASP A 16 -5.98 -1.62 12.28
N ILE A 17 -4.70 -1.45 12.04
CA ILE A 17 -3.78 -0.88 13.06
C ILE A 17 -3.82 0.64 12.95
N GLY A 18 -4.93 1.23 13.39
CA GLY A 18 -5.34 2.60 13.20
C GLY A 18 -6.80 2.69 12.79
N TYR A 19 -7.17 3.53 11.83
CA TYR A 19 -8.48 3.78 11.23
C TYR A 19 -9.59 4.11 12.24
N THR A 20 -9.98 3.15 13.08
CA THR A 20 -11.03 3.32 14.10
C THR A 20 -10.56 4.05 15.36
N ASN A 21 -9.26 4.19 15.56
CA ASN A 21 -8.61 4.97 16.62
C ASN A 21 -7.11 5.11 16.32
N MET A 22 -6.30 5.61 17.27
CA MET A 22 -4.84 5.49 17.25
C MET A 22 -4.46 4.01 17.20
N GLY A 23 -3.40 3.66 16.46
CA GLY A 23 -2.97 2.27 16.28
C GLY A 23 -2.67 1.55 17.59
N GLN A 24 -1.98 2.22 18.55
CA GLN A 24 -1.73 1.65 19.86
C GLN A 24 -3.02 1.38 20.62
N THR A 25 -4.00 2.30 20.59
CA THR A 25 -5.30 2.11 21.25
C THR A 25 -6.06 0.91 20.69
N VAL A 26 -5.99 0.71 19.37
CA VAL A 26 -6.58 -0.47 18.73
C VAL A 26 -5.92 -1.74 19.23
N LEU A 27 -4.59 -1.80 19.23
CA LEU A 27 -3.85 -2.98 19.73
C LEU A 27 -4.12 -3.28 21.21
N ASP A 28 -4.22 -2.24 22.03
CA ASP A 28 -4.57 -2.37 23.45
C ASP A 28 -5.97 -2.99 23.63
N SER A 29 -6.96 -2.61 22.82
CA SER A 29 -8.30 -3.20 22.86
C SER A 29 -8.30 -4.70 22.49
N TYR A 30 -7.44 -5.11 21.56
CA TYR A 30 -7.28 -6.53 21.25
C TYR A 30 -6.69 -7.32 22.43
N VAL A 31 -5.71 -6.75 23.11
CA VAL A 31 -5.06 -7.42 24.27
C VAL A 31 -5.98 -7.46 25.48
N GLN A 32 -6.68 -6.36 25.76
CA GLN A 32 -7.44 -6.20 27.01
C GLN A 32 -8.87 -6.75 26.92
N GLU A 33 -9.49 -6.73 25.72
CA GLU A 33 -10.92 -7.01 25.55
C GLU A 33 -11.18 -8.12 24.52
N HIS A 34 -10.77 -7.94 23.27
CA HIS A 34 -11.26 -8.77 22.17
C HIS A 34 -10.74 -10.21 22.22
N ILE A 35 -9.43 -10.40 22.39
CA ILE A 35 -8.83 -11.74 22.47
C ILE A 35 -9.27 -12.48 23.74
N PRO A 36 -9.23 -11.86 24.95
CA PRO A 36 -9.78 -12.51 26.14
C PRO A 36 -11.24 -12.93 25.99
N HIS A 37 -12.10 -12.04 25.45
CA HIS A 37 -13.51 -12.37 25.20
C HIS A 37 -13.68 -13.54 24.22
N ALA A 38 -12.93 -13.57 23.13
CA ALA A 38 -12.97 -14.67 22.17
C ALA A 38 -12.57 -16.01 22.79
N ILE A 39 -11.53 -16.01 23.62
CA ILE A 39 -11.03 -17.20 24.30
C ILE A 39 -12.07 -17.70 25.33
N ASP A 40 -12.56 -16.81 26.21
CA ASP A 40 -13.54 -17.17 27.23
C ASP A 40 -14.85 -17.67 26.60
N LEU A 41 -15.32 -17.04 25.51
CA LEU A 41 -16.46 -17.50 24.73
C LEU A 41 -16.22 -18.91 24.18
N ALA A 42 -15.09 -19.11 23.50
CA ALA A 42 -14.75 -20.38 22.86
C ALA A 42 -14.66 -21.52 23.88
N LEU A 43 -14.01 -21.32 25.02
CA LEU A 43 -13.91 -22.29 26.11
C LEU A 43 -15.27 -22.60 26.77
N LYS A 44 -16.19 -21.61 26.76
CA LYS A 44 -17.52 -21.77 27.36
C LYS A 44 -18.49 -22.55 26.50
N ILE A 45 -18.51 -22.33 25.17
CA ILE A 45 -19.58 -22.86 24.28
C ILE A 45 -19.18 -24.04 23.42
N ASN A 46 -17.89 -24.31 23.27
CA ASN A 46 -17.39 -25.47 22.51
C ASN A 46 -17.29 -26.70 23.41
N THR A 47 -17.43 -27.87 22.76
CA THR A 47 -16.98 -29.15 23.31
C THR A 47 -16.00 -29.80 22.33
N PRO A 48 -15.22 -30.82 22.73
CA PRO A 48 -14.33 -31.53 21.80
C PRO A 48 -15.05 -32.12 20.59
N GLU A 49 -16.29 -32.57 20.77
CA GLU A 49 -17.11 -33.22 19.74
C GLU A 49 -17.87 -32.20 18.87
N HIS A 50 -18.11 -30.99 19.39
CA HIS A 50 -18.92 -30.00 18.70
C HIS A 50 -18.38 -28.57 18.92
N LYS A 51 -17.79 -28.01 17.85
CA LYS A 51 -17.23 -26.66 17.85
C LYS A 51 -18.23 -25.69 17.24
N LYS A 52 -18.71 -24.76 18.05
CA LYS A 52 -19.64 -23.69 17.64
C LYS A 52 -18.93 -22.41 17.26
N PHE A 53 -17.72 -22.18 17.80
CA PHE A 53 -16.97 -20.96 17.62
C PHE A 53 -15.46 -21.23 17.58
N ILE A 54 -14.81 -20.88 16.47
CA ILE A 54 -13.35 -20.88 16.32
C ILE A 54 -12.97 -19.49 15.80
N TRP A 55 -12.29 -18.70 16.62
CA TRP A 55 -11.89 -17.38 16.17
C TRP A 55 -10.59 -17.42 15.36
N THR A 56 -10.62 -16.82 14.16
CA THR A 56 -9.49 -16.80 13.21
C THR A 56 -8.98 -15.37 13.05
N VAL A 57 -7.68 -15.16 13.29
CA VAL A 57 -7.02 -13.85 13.21
C VAL A 57 -5.74 -13.92 12.37
N GLY A 58 -5.15 -12.76 12.04
CA GLY A 58 -3.79 -12.68 11.53
C GLY A 58 -2.76 -13.14 12.57
N SER A 59 -1.69 -13.80 12.13
CA SER A 59 -0.68 -14.33 13.05
C SER A 59 0.02 -13.24 13.90
N PHE A 60 0.06 -11.99 13.43
CA PHE A 60 0.57 -10.85 14.20
C PHE A 60 -0.19 -10.64 15.53
N LEU A 61 -1.52 -10.71 15.52
CA LEU A 61 -2.31 -10.52 16.75
C LEU A 61 -2.01 -11.57 17.81
N VAL A 62 -1.76 -12.81 17.39
CA VAL A 62 -1.37 -13.88 18.34
C VAL A 62 0.01 -13.59 18.94
N ASP A 63 0.99 -13.25 18.08
CA ASP A 63 2.35 -12.92 18.51
C ASP A 63 2.38 -11.66 19.40
N TYR A 64 1.60 -10.64 19.02
CA TYR A 64 1.47 -9.41 19.80
C TYR A 64 0.84 -9.66 21.17
N TYR A 65 -0.27 -10.41 21.21
CA TYR A 65 -0.91 -10.78 22.48
C TYR A 65 0.03 -11.56 23.41
N LYS A 66 0.78 -12.52 22.85
CA LYS A 66 1.76 -13.31 23.64
C LYS A 66 2.84 -12.45 24.31
N ARG A 67 3.16 -11.32 23.74
CA ARG A 67 4.16 -10.38 24.31
C ARG A 67 3.60 -9.42 25.35
N HIS A 68 2.27 -9.23 25.41
CA HIS A 68 1.64 -8.19 26.23
C HIS A 68 0.62 -8.73 27.23
N ALA A 69 0.19 -9.97 27.10
CA ALA A 69 -0.79 -10.61 27.98
C ALA A 69 -0.18 -11.03 29.32
N THR A 70 -1.03 -11.12 30.35
CA THR A 70 -0.65 -11.67 31.66
C THR A 70 -0.40 -13.18 31.59
N PRO A 71 0.33 -13.78 32.55
CA PRO A 71 0.52 -15.23 32.58
C PRO A 71 -0.80 -16.02 32.56
N GLU A 72 -1.82 -15.58 33.31
CA GLU A 72 -3.14 -16.22 33.34
C GLU A 72 -3.83 -16.15 31.96
N GLN A 73 -3.74 -15.02 31.27
CA GLN A 73 -4.28 -14.85 29.92
C GLN A 73 -3.56 -15.75 28.90
N LEU A 74 -2.25 -15.93 29.06
CA LEU A 74 -1.45 -16.84 28.22
C LEU A 74 -1.85 -18.30 28.42
N GLU A 75 -2.07 -18.74 29.65
CA GLU A 75 -2.53 -20.11 29.94
C GLU A 75 -3.86 -20.41 29.23
N LYS A 76 -4.82 -19.48 29.32
CA LYS A 76 -6.12 -19.63 28.63
C LYS A 76 -5.96 -19.64 27.10
N MET A 77 -5.10 -18.79 26.54
CA MET A 77 -4.82 -18.78 25.11
C MET A 77 -4.19 -20.11 24.67
N ASP A 78 -3.20 -20.59 25.41
CA ASP A 78 -2.54 -21.87 25.12
C ASP A 78 -3.53 -23.04 25.16
N GLU A 79 -4.47 -23.04 26.09
CA GLU A 79 -5.56 -24.03 26.18
C GLU A 79 -6.47 -23.93 24.94
N ALA A 80 -6.96 -22.73 24.62
CA ALA A 80 -7.84 -22.51 23.47
C ALA A 80 -7.18 -22.91 22.14
N ILE A 81 -5.88 -22.63 21.98
CA ILE A 81 -5.10 -23.04 20.80
C ILE A 81 -4.96 -24.57 20.74
N ARG A 82 -4.59 -25.25 21.86
CA ARG A 82 -4.47 -26.73 21.88
C ARG A 82 -5.79 -27.42 21.58
N LEU A 83 -6.91 -26.90 22.07
CA LEU A 83 -8.26 -27.41 21.79
C LEU A 83 -8.74 -27.10 20.35
N GLY A 84 -8.04 -26.23 19.65
CA GLY A 84 -8.40 -25.83 18.28
C GLY A 84 -9.54 -24.81 18.22
N TYR A 85 -9.73 -23.99 19.24
CA TYR A 85 -10.79 -22.99 19.36
C TYR A 85 -10.33 -21.59 18.96
N PHE A 86 -9.01 -21.39 18.89
CA PHE A 86 -8.37 -20.16 18.43
C PHE A 86 -7.32 -20.48 17.37
N ARG A 87 -7.35 -19.78 16.23
CA ARG A 87 -6.48 -20.07 15.08
C ARG A 87 -5.98 -18.79 14.43
N TRP A 88 -4.91 -18.92 13.67
CA TRP A 88 -4.33 -17.88 12.83
C TRP A 88 -4.23 -18.34 11.38
N HIS A 89 -3.98 -17.39 10.48
CA HIS A 89 -3.65 -17.64 9.09
C HIS A 89 -2.22 -17.23 8.76
N GLY A 90 -1.70 -17.65 7.59
CA GLY A 90 -0.30 -17.60 7.22
C GLY A 90 0.30 -16.20 7.11
N LEU A 91 -0.50 -15.17 6.79
CA LEU A 91 -0.04 -13.79 6.74
C LEU A 91 -0.29 -13.09 8.08
N ALA A 92 0.68 -12.28 8.52
CA ALA A 92 0.62 -11.65 9.84
C ALA A 92 -0.39 -10.50 9.88
N VAL A 93 -0.38 -9.62 8.86
CA VAL A 93 -1.25 -8.45 8.74
C VAL A 93 -1.73 -8.30 7.29
N THR A 94 -2.81 -7.53 7.09
CA THR A 94 -3.18 -7.02 5.77
C THR A 94 -2.20 -5.93 5.36
N SER A 95 -1.70 -5.96 4.14
CA SER A 95 -0.67 -5.03 3.70
C SER A 95 -0.73 -4.72 2.20
N HIS A 96 -0.15 -3.59 1.83
CA HIS A 96 0.19 -3.28 0.44
C HIS A 96 1.36 -4.16 -0.01
N THR A 97 1.06 -5.31 -0.61
CA THR A 97 2.09 -6.31 -0.94
C THR A 97 3.14 -5.82 -1.93
N GLU A 98 2.79 -4.87 -2.80
CA GLU A 98 3.73 -4.24 -3.72
C GLU A 98 4.75 -3.31 -3.04
N LEU A 99 4.43 -2.81 -1.83
CA LEU A 99 5.32 -1.96 -1.05
C LEU A 99 6.36 -2.76 -0.27
N GLN A 100 6.07 -4.01 0.07
CA GLN A 100 6.98 -4.87 0.84
C GLN A 100 8.24 -5.20 0.05
N SER A 101 9.37 -5.30 0.77
CA SER A 101 10.55 -5.98 0.24
C SER A 101 10.43 -7.50 0.42
N PRO A 102 11.22 -8.31 -0.32
CA PRO A 102 11.25 -9.76 -0.11
C PRO A 102 11.51 -10.17 1.34
N GLU A 103 12.39 -9.45 2.05
CA GLU A 103 12.76 -9.72 3.45
C GLU A 103 11.61 -9.42 4.41
N VAL A 104 10.89 -8.31 4.18
CA VAL A 104 9.72 -7.94 4.98
C VAL A 104 8.59 -8.96 4.79
N LEU A 105 8.36 -9.41 3.56
CA LEU A 105 7.36 -10.46 3.30
C LEU A 105 7.79 -11.81 3.92
N ALA A 106 9.06 -12.16 3.83
CA ALA A 106 9.59 -13.37 4.47
C ALA A 106 9.38 -13.33 6.00
N TYR A 107 9.65 -12.17 6.63
CA TYR A 107 9.35 -11.97 8.04
C TYR A 107 7.85 -12.10 8.34
N ASN A 108 6.98 -11.45 7.55
CA ASN A 108 5.53 -11.53 7.68
C ASN A 108 5.05 -13.01 7.73
N LEU A 109 5.52 -13.84 6.79
CA LEU A 109 5.21 -15.27 6.75
C LEU A 109 5.85 -16.05 7.90
N SER A 110 7.02 -15.62 8.39
CA SER A 110 7.75 -16.31 9.47
C SER A 110 6.98 -16.29 10.80
N VAL A 111 6.15 -15.28 11.05
CA VAL A 111 5.35 -15.14 12.28
C VAL A 111 4.44 -16.35 12.45
N SER A 112 3.66 -16.69 11.43
CA SER A 112 2.80 -17.89 11.48
C SER A 112 3.61 -19.18 11.61
N ARG A 113 4.77 -19.29 10.94
CA ARG A 113 5.64 -20.49 11.03
C ARG A 113 6.22 -20.68 12.44
N LYS A 114 6.54 -19.58 13.15
CA LYS A 114 6.99 -19.64 14.57
C LYS A 114 5.87 -20.17 15.47
N LEU A 115 4.65 -19.68 15.28
CA LEU A 115 3.47 -20.16 16.01
C LEU A 115 3.17 -21.63 15.68
N ASP A 116 3.22 -22.01 14.41
CA ASP A 116 3.00 -23.41 13.98
C ASP A 116 3.96 -24.37 14.69
N ARG A 117 5.25 -24.03 14.74
CA ARG A 117 6.25 -24.85 15.46
C ARG A 117 5.99 -24.93 16.97
N ALA A 118 5.58 -23.80 17.58
CA ALA A 118 5.32 -23.75 19.01
C ALA A 118 4.12 -24.60 19.45
N TYR A 119 3.11 -24.73 18.61
CA TYR A 119 1.85 -25.41 18.94
C TYR A 119 1.61 -26.72 18.16
N GLY A 120 2.53 -27.14 17.30
CA GLY A 120 2.35 -28.32 16.48
C GLY A 120 1.20 -28.18 15.44
N VAL A 121 0.93 -26.95 14.99
CA VAL A 121 -0.08 -26.64 13.98
C VAL A 121 0.59 -26.57 12.61
N HIS A 122 -0.15 -26.81 11.55
CA HIS A 122 0.32 -26.66 10.17
C HIS A 122 -0.64 -25.76 9.40
N THR A 123 -0.32 -24.50 9.29
CA THR A 123 -1.12 -23.49 8.59
C THR A 123 -0.83 -23.55 7.09
N ILE A 124 -1.84 -23.81 6.28
CA ILE A 124 -1.77 -23.86 4.81
C ILE A 124 -2.60 -22.78 4.13
N ALA A 125 -3.36 -22.00 4.91
CA ALA A 125 -4.23 -20.95 4.42
C ALA A 125 -3.74 -19.57 4.88
N ALA A 126 -3.85 -18.60 3.99
CA ALA A 126 -3.60 -17.20 4.27
C ALA A 126 -4.83 -16.35 3.92
N LYS A 127 -4.86 -15.13 4.45
CA LYS A 127 -5.97 -14.21 4.23
C LYS A 127 -5.48 -12.76 4.16
N MET A 128 -6.04 -12.00 3.20
CA MET A 128 -6.01 -10.55 3.13
C MET A 128 -7.44 -10.02 3.17
N THR A 129 -7.66 -8.92 3.87
CA THR A 129 -8.98 -8.24 3.92
C THR A 129 -8.78 -6.78 3.59
N ASP A 130 -9.75 -6.17 2.94
CA ASP A 130 -9.85 -4.76 2.59
C ASP A 130 -9.12 -4.38 1.29
N VAL A 131 -7.81 -4.53 1.22
CA VAL A 131 -6.99 -4.19 0.04
C VAL A 131 -7.48 -4.93 -1.21
N PRO A 132 -7.81 -4.20 -2.32
CA PRO A 132 -8.53 -4.78 -3.45
C PRO A 132 -7.68 -5.58 -4.42
N GLY A 133 -6.36 -5.55 -4.28
CA GLY A 133 -5.46 -6.28 -5.17
C GLY A 133 -4.11 -6.56 -4.56
N HIS A 134 -3.41 -7.51 -5.15
CA HIS A 134 -2.07 -7.92 -4.73
C HIS A 134 -1.23 -8.27 -5.95
N THR A 135 0.09 -8.18 -5.83
CA THR A 135 1.00 -8.58 -6.91
C THR A 135 1.09 -10.10 -7.06
N ILE A 136 1.15 -10.58 -8.29
CA ILE A 136 1.39 -12.00 -8.59
C ILE A 136 2.76 -12.48 -8.08
N ALA A 137 3.70 -11.58 -7.83
CA ALA A 137 4.98 -11.90 -7.20
C ALA A 137 4.82 -12.55 -5.81
N LEU A 138 3.65 -12.40 -5.18
CA LEU A 138 3.30 -13.03 -3.92
C LEU A 138 3.15 -14.57 -4.01
N VAL A 139 2.84 -15.11 -5.20
CA VAL A 139 2.55 -16.55 -5.39
C VAL A 139 3.73 -17.42 -4.99
N ARG A 140 4.93 -17.07 -5.43
CA ARG A 140 6.14 -17.86 -5.12
C ARG A 140 6.44 -17.90 -3.62
N PRO A 141 6.58 -16.76 -2.90
CA PRO A 141 6.85 -16.79 -1.46
C PRO A 141 5.77 -17.50 -0.64
N LEU A 142 4.49 -17.36 -1.00
CA LEU A 142 3.41 -18.11 -0.36
C LEU A 142 3.57 -19.63 -0.55
N SER A 143 3.78 -20.07 -1.80
CA SER A 143 3.97 -21.48 -2.15
C SER A 143 5.19 -22.07 -1.44
N GLU A 144 6.34 -21.38 -1.42
CA GLU A 144 7.56 -21.79 -0.73
C GLU A 144 7.37 -21.86 0.79
N ALA A 145 6.54 -20.98 1.36
CA ALA A 145 6.14 -21.04 2.76
C ALA A 145 5.11 -22.14 3.07
N GLY A 146 4.67 -22.94 2.09
CA GLY A 146 3.68 -24.00 2.26
C GLY A 146 2.23 -23.53 2.32
N ILE A 147 1.96 -22.26 1.98
CA ILE A 147 0.59 -21.74 1.82
C ILE A 147 0.02 -22.26 0.49
N ARG A 148 -1.14 -22.86 0.56
CA ARG A 148 -1.86 -23.45 -0.60
C ARG A 148 -3.13 -22.69 -0.97
N TYR A 149 -3.65 -21.90 -0.05
CA TYR A 149 -4.89 -21.15 -0.21
C TYR A 149 -4.73 -19.73 0.30
N LEU A 150 -5.22 -18.75 -0.49
CA LEU A 150 -5.27 -17.34 -0.14
C LEU A 150 -6.71 -16.83 -0.33
N HIS A 151 -7.34 -16.38 0.76
CA HIS A 151 -8.57 -15.63 0.69
C HIS A 151 -8.25 -14.13 0.57
N ILE A 152 -8.77 -13.49 -0.49
CA ILE A 152 -8.74 -12.04 -0.70
C ILE A 152 -10.18 -11.54 -0.57
N GLY A 153 -10.50 -10.86 0.53
CA GLY A 153 -11.82 -10.31 0.79
C GLY A 153 -11.77 -8.80 0.82
N VAL A 154 -12.24 -8.15 -0.24
CA VAL A 154 -11.97 -6.73 -0.48
C VAL A 154 -13.01 -5.79 0.08
N ASN A 155 -12.64 -4.53 0.21
CA ASN A 155 -13.55 -3.44 0.52
C ASN A 155 -14.76 -3.46 -0.43
N PRO A 156 -16.01 -3.44 0.09
CA PRO A 156 -17.21 -3.66 -0.72
C PRO A 156 -17.49 -2.56 -1.75
N SER A 157 -16.87 -1.40 -1.59
CA SER A 157 -17.01 -0.28 -2.53
C SER A 157 -15.93 -0.27 -3.61
N SER A 158 -14.79 -0.93 -3.36
CA SER A 158 -13.65 -0.92 -4.28
C SER A 158 -13.95 -1.65 -5.58
N ARG A 159 -13.39 -1.12 -6.67
CA ARG A 159 -13.34 -1.82 -7.95
C ARG A 159 -12.68 -3.19 -7.79
N VAL A 160 -13.21 -4.18 -8.48
CA VAL A 160 -12.71 -5.57 -8.45
C VAL A 160 -12.14 -5.99 -9.81
N PRO A 161 -11.06 -6.78 -9.83
CA PRO A 161 -10.52 -7.33 -11.06
C PRO A 161 -11.47 -8.37 -11.67
N ARG A 162 -11.36 -8.57 -13.00
CA ARG A 162 -12.13 -9.60 -13.73
C ARG A 162 -11.42 -10.95 -13.63
N VAL A 163 -11.49 -11.56 -12.46
CA VAL A 163 -10.98 -12.90 -12.20
C VAL A 163 -12.11 -13.82 -11.78
N PRO A 164 -11.97 -15.16 -11.92
CA PRO A 164 -12.90 -16.10 -11.32
C PRO A 164 -12.95 -15.96 -9.80
N GLU A 165 -14.09 -16.27 -9.18
CA GLU A 165 -14.24 -16.22 -7.73
C GLU A 165 -13.25 -17.16 -7.00
N VAL A 166 -12.97 -18.32 -7.61
CA VAL A 166 -11.92 -19.24 -7.15
C VAL A 166 -11.08 -19.68 -8.34
N PHE A 167 -9.78 -19.54 -8.22
CA PHE A 167 -8.82 -19.87 -9.27
C PHE A 167 -7.46 -20.29 -8.71
N ARG A 168 -6.66 -20.93 -9.54
CA ARG A 168 -5.24 -21.18 -9.29
C ARG A 168 -4.44 -19.97 -9.80
N TRP A 169 -3.83 -19.24 -8.91
CA TRP A 169 -2.92 -18.15 -9.28
C TRP A 169 -1.54 -18.76 -9.43
N ARG A 170 -1.01 -18.74 -10.65
CA ARG A 170 0.18 -19.48 -11.01
C ARG A 170 1.25 -18.60 -11.62
N ARG A 171 2.50 -18.80 -11.18
CA ARG A 171 3.68 -18.14 -11.72
C ARG A 171 4.93 -18.99 -11.53
N ASP A 172 5.76 -19.12 -12.59
CA ASP A 172 7.10 -19.74 -12.57
C ASP A 172 7.12 -21.10 -11.86
N GLY A 173 6.11 -21.96 -12.10
CA GLY A 173 5.98 -23.29 -11.51
C GLY A 173 5.42 -23.31 -10.08
N HIS A 174 5.17 -22.16 -9.46
CA HIS A 174 4.50 -22.03 -8.17
C HIS A 174 3.02 -21.74 -8.33
N GLU A 175 2.21 -22.15 -7.36
CA GLU A 175 0.76 -22.00 -7.43
C GLU A 175 0.13 -21.88 -6.04
N VAL A 176 -0.92 -21.06 -5.94
CA VAL A 176 -1.77 -20.91 -4.76
C VAL A 176 -3.23 -20.84 -5.23
N ILE A 177 -4.14 -21.56 -4.57
CA ILE A 177 -5.58 -21.41 -4.83
C ILE A 177 -6.02 -20.08 -4.21
N VAL A 178 -6.58 -19.19 -5.01
CA VAL A 178 -7.13 -17.91 -4.56
C VAL A 178 -8.65 -17.99 -4.52
N HIS A 179 -9.25 -17.57 -3.42
CA HIS A 179 -10.66 -17.23 -3.32
C HIS A 179 -10.76 -15.71 -3.25
N TYR A 180 -11.19 -15.09 -4.35
CA TYR A 180 -11.38 -13.65 -4.45
C TYR A 180 -12.83 -13.28 -4.16
N SER A 181 -13.05 -12.62 -3.03
CA SER A 181 -14.38 -12.16 -2.58
C SER A 181 -14.53 -10.66 -2.81
N ALA A 182 -15.64 -10.27 -3.42
CA ALA A 182 -15.98 -8.86 -3.61
C ALA A 182 -16.41 -8.12 -2.33
N GLN A 183 -16.33 -8.78 -1.18
CA GLN A 183 -16.59 -8.28 0.17
C GLN A 183 -15.65 -8.97 1.16
N TYR A 184 -15.58 -8.48 2.38
CA TYR A 184 -14.69 -8.98 3.46
C TYR A 184 -14.81 -10.48 3.77
N GLY A 185 -15.90 -11.10 3.39
CA GLY A 185 -16.16 -12.52 3.59
C GLY A 185 -17.44 -12.94 2.90
N GLN A 186 -17.41 -13.07 1.57
CA GLN A 186 -18.54 -13.62 0.81
C GLN A 186 -18.55 -15.13 0.92
N ALA A 187 -19.73 -15.68 1.18
CA ALA A 187 -19.95 -17.13 1.16
C ALA A 187 -19.68 -17.71 -0.21
N ILE A 188 -19.04 -18.88 -0.28
CA ILE A 188 -18.80 -19.57 -1.53
C ILE A 188 -19.29 -21.00 -1.53
N SER A 189 -19.91 -21.39 -2.66
CA SER A 189 -20.19 -22.77 -3.03
C SER A 189 -19.77 -23.01 -4.48
N ILE A 190 -18.95 -24.03 -4.73
CA ILE A 190 -18.39 -24.31 -6.05
C ILE A 190 -19.21 -25.42 -6.73
N PRO A 191 -19.64 -25.26 -7.99
CA PRO A 191 -20.41 -26.29 -8.71
C PRO A 191 -19.69 -27.63 -8.70
N GLY A 192 -20.41 -28.68 -8.24
CA GLY A 192 -19.89 -30.05 -8.14
C GLY A 192 -18.91 -30.31 -7.02
N PHE A 193 -18.79 -29.37 -6.07
CA PHE A 193 -18.13 -29.55 -4.78
C PHE A 193 -19.18 -29.56 -3.68
N ASP A 194 -19.12 -30.50 -2.75
CA ASP A 194 -20.14 -30.70 -1.74
C ASP A 194 -19.85 -30.02 -0.38
N GLU A 195 -18.85 -29.15 -0.35
CA GLU A 195 -18.53 -28.32 0.81
C GLU A 195 -18.67 -26.82 0.44
N ALA A 196 -19.07 -26.01 1.41
CA ALA A 196 -19.21 -24.55 1.28
C ALA A 196 -18.43 -23.84 2.38
N LEU A 197 -18.06 -22.58 2.12
CA LEU A 197 -17.45 -21.69 3.09
C LEU A 197 -18.39 -20.51 3.39
N GLU A 198 -18.60 -20.23 4.66
CA GLU A 198 -19.33 -19.06 5.17
C GLU A 198 -18.44 -18.27 6.12
N PHE A 199 -18.58 -16.96 6.10
CA PHE A 199 -17.87 -16.07 7.02
C PHE A 199 -18.85 -15.42 7.99
N ALA A 200 -18.58 -15.55 9.28
CA ALA A 200 -19.22 -14.78 10.35
C ALA A 200 -18.31 -13.60 10.72
N HIS A 201 -18.52 -12.47 10.06
CA HIS A 201 -17.66 -11.29 10.14
C HIS A 201 -18.29 -10.18 10.99
N THR A 202 -17.49 -9.54 11.86
CA THR A 202 -17.94 -8.50 12.81
C THR A 202 -17.57 -7.06 12.40
N ASN A 203 -17.03 -6.84 11.20
CA ASN A 203 -16.51 -5.55 10.71
C ASN A 203 -15.17 -5.12 11.36
N ASP A 204 -14.80 -3.84 11.12
CA ASP A 204 -13.50 -3.27 11.42
C ASP A 204 -13.32 -3.11 12.93
N ASN A 205 -12.32 -3.79 13.49
CA ASN A 205 -11.95 -3.72 14.91
C ASN A 205 -13.10 -3.91 15.91
N ARG A 206 -14.16 -4.66 15.55
CA ARG A 206 -15.34 -4.85 16.40
C ARG A 206 -15.23 -6.00 17.40
N GLY A 207 -14.12 -6.74 17.37
CA GLY A 207 -13.92 -7.91 18.23
C GLY A 207 -14.82 -9.10 17.85
N PRO A 208 -14.91 -10.14 18.70
CA PRO A 208 -15.69 -11.34 18.44
C PRO A 208 -17.18 -11.14 18.69
N GLN A 209 -17.97 -12.07 18.19
CA GLN A 209 -19.39 -12.23 18.53
C GLN A 209 -19.59 -12.61 19.99
N ASP A 210 -20.78 -12.40 20.53
CA ASP A 210 -21.25 -13.02 21.77
C ASP A 210 -21.93 -14.39 21.51
N ALA A 211 -22.28 -15.13 22.58
CA ALA A 211 -22.88 -16.47 22.45
C ALA A 211 -24.22 -16.46 21.70
N ALA A 212 -25.05 -15.45 21.90
CA ALA A 212 -26.36 -15.35 21.22
C ALA A 212 -26.19 -15.06 19.72
N GLN A 213 -25.20 -14.22 19.38
CA GLN A 213 -24.85 -13.95 17.99
C GLN A 213 -24.30 -15.19 17.29
N VAL A 214 -23.46 -16.00 17.97
CA VAL A 214 -22.94 -17.27 17.42
C VAL A 214 -24.09 -18.24 17.13
N GLU A 215 -25.02 -18.44 18.07
CA GLU A 215 -26.18 -19.33 17.87
C GLU A 215 -27.09 -18.85 16.74
N ALA A 216 -27.36 -17.52 16.68
CA ALA A 216 -28.17 -16.94 15.62
C ALA A 216 -27.51 -17.11 14.24
N GLU A 217 -26.20 -16.94 14.15
CA GLU A 217 -25.46 -17.10 12.91
C GLU A 217 -25.45 -18.56 12.42
N LEU A 218 -25.20 -19.51 13.31
CA LEU A 218 -25.28 -20.95 12.96
C LEU A 218 -26.68 -21.33 12.51
N ALA A 219 -27.73 -20.84 13.17
CA ALA A 219 -29.12 -21.08 12.79
C ALA A 219 -29.45 -20.50 11.39
N ARG A 220 -28.98 -19.28 11.12
CA ARG A 220 -29.11 -18.62 9.81
C ARG A 220 -28.46 -19.43 8.70
N ILE A 221 -27.24 -19.89 8.93
CA ILE A 221 -26.49 -20.69 7.95
C ILE A 221 -27.13 -22.07 7.78
N GLN A 222 -27.57 -22.73 8.87
CA GLN A 222 -28.28 -24.00 8.78
C GLN A 222 -29.58 -23.92 7.95
N ALA A 223 -30.30 -22.80 8.08
CA ALA A 223 -31.51 -22.56 7.27
C ALA A 223 -31.17 -22.37 5.78
N LYS A 224 -30.01 -21.80 5.46
CA LYS A 224 -29.51 -21.63 4.09
C LYS A 224 -29.06 -22.96 3.45
N TYR A 225 -28.56 -23.90 4.27
CA TYR A 225 -28.06 -25.21 3.83
C TYR A 225 -28.76 -26.36 4.57
N PRO A 226 -30.06 -26.64 4.28
CA PRO A 226 -30.80 -27.66 4.98
C PRO A 226 -30.19 -29.04 4.70
N GLY A 227 -29.96 -29.80 5.80
CA GLY A 227 -29.38 -31.14 5.75
C GLY A 227 -27.86 -31.20 5.68
N ALA A 228 -27.16 -30.08 5.57
CA ALA A 228 -25.71 -30.03 5.67
C ALA A 228 -25.25 -30.03 7.15
N VAL A 229 -24.06 -30.53 7.40
CA VAL A 229 -23.34 -30.29 8.67
C VAL A 229 -22.78 -28.87 8.66
N VAL A 230 -23.28 -28.01 9.54
CA VAL A 230 -22.82 -26.62 9.72
C VAL A 230 -22.05 -26.55 11.03
N GLU A 231 -20.78 -26.19 10.96
CA GLU A 231 -19.90 -26.14 12.12
C GLU A 231 -18.85 -25.02 12.01
N ALA A 232 -18.39 -24.50 13.14
CA ALA A 232 -17.21 -23.64 13.16
C ALA A 232 -15.99 -24.42 12.65
N SER A 233 -15.19 -23.78 11.80
CA SER A 233 -14.10 -24.42 11.11
C SER A 233 -12.89 -23.48 10.96
N THR A 234 -11.88 -23.95 10.25
CA THR A 234 -10.66 -23.17 9.94
C THR A 234 -10.52 -23.00 8.42
N LEU A 235 -9.79 -21.95 8.01
CA LEU A 235 -9.43 -21.79 6.60
C LEU A 235 -8.60 -22.97 6.09
N ASP A 236 -7.75 -23.55 6.95
CA ASP A 236 -6.92 -24.72 6.60
C ASP A 236 -7.78 -25.96 6.29
N ALA A 237 -8.85 -26.21 7.06
CA ALA A 237 -9.75 -27.32 6.83
C ALA A 237 -10.48 -27.19 5.48
N PHE A 238 -10.97 -25.99 5.16
CA PHE A 238 -11.57 -25.70 3.86
C PHE A 238 -10.55 -25.81 2.72
N ALA A 239 -9.35 -25.25 2.89
CA ALA A 239 -8.26 -25.34 1.93
C ALA A 239 -7.89 -26.79 1.60
N ALA A 240 -7.76 -27.65 2.62
CA ALA A 240 -7.46 -29.08 2.46
C ALA A 240 -8.57 -29.81 1.69
N SER A 241 -9.84 -29.44 1.90
CA SER A 241 -10.95 -30.00 1.12
C SER A 241 -10.96 -29.49 -0.32
N LEU A 242 -10.63 -28.22 -0.54
CA LEU A 242 -10.60 -27.59 -1.87
C LEU A 242 -9.51 -28.19 -2.77
N GLU A 243 -8.39 -28.65 -2.20
CA GLU A 243 -7.34 -29.37 -2.92
C GLU A 243 -7.86 -30.61 -3.70
N LYS A 244 -8.95 -31.24 -3.24
CA LYS A 244 -9.55 -32.39 -3.92
C LYS A 244 -10.10 -32.07 -5.33
N ILE A 245 -10.41 -30.80 -5.57
CA ILE A 245 -10.96 -30.31 -6.84
C ILE A 245 -10.03 -29.32 -7.55
N ARG A 246 -8.78 -29.18 -7.07
CA ARG A 246 -7.80 -28.20 -7.54
C ARG A 246 -7.68 -28.15 -9.06
N ASP A 247 -7.54 -29.33 -9.71
CA ASP A 247 -7.32 -29.43 -11.16
C ASP A 247 -8.53 -28.99 -12.00
N ARG A 248 -9.69 -28.81 -11.38
CA ARG A 248 -10.91 -28.31 -12.01
C ARG A 248 -11.02 -26.80 -11.96
N LEU A 249 -10.20 -26.13 -11.14
CA LEU A 249 -10.23 -24.69 -10.98
C LEU A 249 -9.53 -23.99 -12.16
N PRO A 250 -10.07 -22.87 -12.64
CA PRO A 250 -9.43 -22.08 -13.68
C PRO A 250 -8.05 -21.56 -13.22
N VAL A 251 -7.19 -21.24 -14.18
CA VAL A 251 -5.85 -20.72 -13.92
C VAL A 251 -5.81 -19.24 -14.32
N VAL A 252 -5.18 -18.42 -13.48
CA VAL A 252 -4.82 -17.01 -13.74
C VAL A 252 -3.31 -16.90 -13.62
N GLU A 253 -2.65 -16.26 -14.58
CA GLU A 253 -1.19 -16.07 -14.64
C GLU A 253 -0.82 -14.58 -14.73
N GLU A 254 -1.83 -13.71 -14.70
CA GLU A 254 -1.67 -12.28 -14.82
C GLU A 254 -1.59 -11.61 -13.44
N GLU A 255 -1.02 -10.42 -13.43
CA GLU A 255 -0.97 -9.48 -12.32
C GLU A 255 -2.37 -8.95 -12.00
N ILE A 256 -2.74 -8.88 -10.73
CA ILE A 256 -3.96 -8.21 -10.28
C ILE A 256 -3.65 -6.74 -9.96
N ALA A 257 -2.58 -6.50 -9.25
CA ALA A 257 -2.11 -5.23 -8.71
C ALA A 257 -3.13 -4.52 -7.79
N ASP A 258 -2.62 -3.63 -6.96
CA ASP A 258 -3.38 -2.95 -5.91
C ASP A 258 -3.82 -1.56 -6.34
N THR A 259 -5.13 -1.30 -6.42
CA THR A 259 -5.64 0.05 -6.73
C THR A 259 -5.51 1.02 -5.55
N TRP A 260 -5.26 0.53 -4.32
CA TRP A 260 -5.02 1.39 -3.16
C TRP A 260 -3.55 1.80 -3.01
N ILE A 261 -2.65 1.23 -3.79
CA ILE A 261 -1.22 1.55 -3.75
C ILE A 261 -0.90 3.04 -3.95
N HIS A 262 -1.79 3.78 -4.62
CA HIS A 262 -1.68 5.23 -4.78
C HIS A 262 -1.55 5.95 -3.43
N GLY A 263 -2.23 5.47 -2.38
CA GLY A 263 -2.19 6.05 -1.04
C GLY A 263 -0.81 6.04 -0.37
N VAL A 264 0.06 5.12 -0.79
CA VAL A 264 1.46 5.06 -0.32
C VAL A 264 2.21 6.36 -0.62
N GLY A 265 1.90 7.04 -1.72
CA GLY A 265 2.48 8.34 -2.07
C GLY A 265 2.07 9.50 -1.15
N SER A 266 1.14 9.32 -0.22
CA SER A 266 0.65 10.39 0.66
C SER A 266 1.63 10.81 1.76
N ASP A 267 2.60 9.94 2.11
CA ASP A 267 3.63 10.24 3.10
C ASP A 267 5.05 9.94 2.57
N PRO A 268 5.59 10.79 1.68
CA PRO A 268 6.92 10.57 1.11
C PRO A 268 8.03 10.50 2.17
N TYR A 269 7.91 11.25 3.27
CA TYR A 269 8.87 11.21 4.38
C TYR A 269 8.98 9.79 4.97
N LYS A 270 7.84 9.14 5.24
CA LYS A 270 7.78 7.77 5.78
C LYS A 270 8.31 6.76 4.77
N VAL A 271 7.87 6.88 3.52
CA VAL A 271 8.19 5.90 2.46
C VAL A 271 9.67 5.93 2.08
N CYS A 272 10.28 7.10 1.91
CA CYS A 272 11.71 7.21 1.61
C CYS A 272 12.57 6.51 2.67
N ARG A 273 12.30 6.78 3.95
CA ARG A 273 13.02 6.18 5.07
C ARG A 273 12.76 4.69 5.22
N TYR A 274 11.53 4.26 5.00
CA TYR A 274 11.19 2.84 4.94
C TYR A 274 11.97 2.09 3.86
N LYS A 275 12.06 2.65 2.64
CA LYS A 275 12.83 2.06 1.55
C LYS A 275 14.32 1.99 1.89
N ALA A 276 14.89 3.02 2.50
CA ALA A 276 16.28 3.01 2.96
C ALA A 276 16.53 1.92 4.02
N LEU A 277 15.62 1.76 4.98
CA LEU A 277 15.72 0.70 5.99
C LEU A 277 15.56 -0.71 5.37
N CYS A 278 14.69 -0.88 4.37
CA CYS A 278 14.56 -2.15 3.63
C CYS A 278 15.85 -2.49 2.87
N ALA A 279 16.52 -1.51 2.26
CA ALA A 279 17.79 -1.71 1.59
C ALA A 279 18.88 -2.17 2.58
N LEU A 280 18.96 -1.56 3.76
CA LEU A 280 19.86 -1.99 4.84
C LEU A 280 19.49 -3.38 5.37
N ALA A 281 18.21 -3.68 5.54
CA ALA A 281 17.75 -5.02 5.93
C ALA A 281 18.25 -6.08 4.95
N HIS A 282 18.11 -5.83 3.64
CA HIS A 282 18.62 -6.70 2.59
C HIS A 282 20.13 -6.92 2.71
N GLU A 283 20.91 -5.84 2.82
CA GLU A 283 22.36 -5.90 2.94
C GLU A 283 22.80 -6.66 4.20
N TRP A 284 22.21 -6.34 5.35
CA TRP A 284 22.59 -6.93 6.63
C TRP A 284 22.23 -8.42 6.70
N LEU A 285 21.07 -8.82 6.16
CA LEU A 285 20.68 -10.24 6.08
C LEU A 285 21.57 -11.01 5.11
N ALA A 286 21.84 -10.45 3.93
CA ALA A 286 22.71 -11.08 2.93
C ALA A 286 24.16 -11.25 3.41
N SER A 287 24.67 -10.28 4.20
CA SER A 287 26.02 -10.34 4.78
C SER A 287 26.12 -11.09 6.12
N GLY A 288 25.00 -11.53 6.69
CA GLY A 288 24.93 -12.19 8.00
C GLY A 288 25.16 -11.25 9.19
N ARG A 289 25.14 -9.93 8.98
CA ARG A 289 25.24 -8.91 10.05
C ARG A 289 23.94 -8.81 10.88
N LEU A 290 22.80 -9.17 10.28
CA LEU A 290 21.50 -9.31 10.91
C LEU A 290 21.01 -10.74 10.72
N THR A 291 20.61 -11.42 11.79
CA THR A 291 20.10 -12.79 11.78
C THR A 291 18.93 -12.90 12.75
N ASP A 292 18.19 -14.00 12.73
CA ASP A 292 17.09 -14.26 13.67
C ASP A 292 17.54 -14.21 15.14
N ASP A 293 18.81 -14.48 15.42
CA ASP A 293 19.41 -14.46 16.77
C ASP A 293 19.97 -13.07 17.16
N THR A 294 20.00 -12.12 16.22
CA THR A 294 20.49 -10.75 16.50
C THR A 294 19.50 -10.05 17.43
N PRO A 295 19.95 -9.47 18.57
CA PRO A 295 19.09 -8.65 19.41
C PRO A 295 18.36 -7.57 18.60
N GLY A 296 17.05 -7.43 18.81
CA GLY A 296 16.23 -6.44 18.09
C GLY A 296 15.84 -6.83 16.65
N TYR A 297 16.28 -7.99 16.11
CA TYR A 297 15.85 -8.45 14.78
C TYR A 297 14.32 -8.48 14.64
N ALA A 298 13.64 -9.13 15.59
CA ALA A 298 12.18 -9.27 15.53
C ALA A 298 11.48 -7.91 15.66
N ASN A 299 11.98 -7.02 16.50
CA ASN A 299 11.46 -5.65 16.63
C ASN A 299 11.66 -4.84 15.34
N PHE A 300 12.87 -4.90 14.75
CA PHE A 300 13.21 -4.20 13.51
C PHE A 300 12.30 -4.64 12.37
N MET A 301 12.25 -5.93 12.07
CA MET A 301 11.47 -6.48 10.96
C MET A 301 9.95 -6.32 11.18
N CYS A 302 9.48 -6.43 12.42
CA CYS A 302 8.07 -6.21 12.78
C CYS A 302 7.66 -4.77 12.47
N ASN A 303 8.45 -3.78 12.84
CA ASN A 303 8.12 -2.38 12.56
C ASN A 303 8.18 -2.07 11.05
N LEU A 304 9.12 -2.66 10.29
CA LEU A 304 9.09 -2.55 8.83
C LEU A 304 7.83 -3.18 8.23
N MET A 305 7.39 -4.33 8.74
CA MET A 305 6.13 -4.96 8.32
C MET A 305 4.92 -4.06 8.62
N LEU A 306 4.88 -3.41 9.78
CA LEU A 306 3.81 -2.50 10.18
C LEU A 306 3.76 -1.21 9.33
N ILE A 307 4.89 -0.74 8.80
CA ILE A 307 4.89 0.38 7.84
C ILE A 307 4.19 0.02 6.53
N ALA A 308 4.27 -1.24 6.10
CA ALA A 308 3.60 -1.74 4.90
C ALA A 308 2.17 -2.25 5.18
N GLU A 309 1.73 -2.29 6.43
CA GLU A 309 0.34 -2.56 6.82
C GLU A 309 -0.57 -1.51 6.17
N HIS A 310 -1.82 -1.89 5.84
CA HIS A 310 -2.68 -1.08 4.97
C HIS A 310 -3.27 0.17 5.65
N THR A 311 -3.18 0.30 6.97
CA THR A 311 -3.71 1.44 7.73
C THR A 311 -2.64 2.52 7.94
N TRP A 312 -2.93 3.75 7.54
CA TRP A 312 -1.95 4.85 7.50
C TRP A 312 -2.21 5.98 8.50
N GLY A 313 -3.28 5.88 9.28
CA GLY A 313 -3.71 6.84 10.29
C GLY A 313 -5.15 6.59 10.71
N MET A 314 -5.77 7.55 11.39
CA MET A 314 -7.19 7.53 11.71
C MET A 314 -8.04 7.92 10.51
N ASP A 315 -9.30 7.43 10.48
CA ASP A 315 -10.26 7.76 9.44
C ASP A 315 -10.62 9.25 9.43
N PHE A 316 -10.45 9.86 8.27
CA PHE A 316 -10.77 11.27 8.02
C PHE A 316 -12.23 11.61 8.39
N LYS A 317 -13.20 10.74 8.05
CA LYS A 317 -14.63 10.95 8.33
C LYS A 317 -14.94 10.99 9.83
N LYS A 318 -14.27 10.14 10.62
CA LYS A 318 -14.52 10.00 12.06
C LYS A 318 -13.83 11.08 12.88
N TYR A 319 -12.63 11.50 12.44
CA TYR A 319 -11.70 12.25 13.29
C TYR A 319 -11.33 13.64 12.81
N LEU A 320 -11.68 14.02 11.58
CA LEU A 320 -11.53 15.37 11.07
C LEU A 320 -12.82 15.89 10.40
N ALA A 321 -13.36 15.14 9.43
CA ALA A 321 -14.61 15.43 8.70
C ALA A 321 -14.68 16.84 8.09
N ASP A 322 -13.55 17.39 7.70
CA ASP A 322 -13.51 18.73 7.09
C ASP A 322 -13.66 18.64 5.57
N PHE A 323 -14.88 18.78 5.11
CA PHE A 323 -15.25 18.73 3.69
C PHE A 323 -15.50 20.12 3.07
N LYS A 324 -15.03 21.21 3.71
CA LYS A 324 -15.28 22.58 3.20
C LYS A 324 -14.07 23.46 2.98
N ASN A 325 -13.09 23.33 3.82
CA ASN A 325 -11.93 24.21 3.80
C ASN A 325 -10.93 23.69 2.75
N TRP A 326 -11.30 23.86 1.47
CA TRP A 326 -10.53 23.30 0.35
C TRP A 326 -9.48 24.26 -0.20
N THR A 327 -9.73 25.59 -0.20
CA THR A 327 -8.66 26.52 -0.61
C THR A 327 -7.53 26.51 0.42
N LYS A 328 -6.29 26.77 -0.02
CA LYS A 328 -5.13 26.82 0.86
C LYS A 328 -5.35 27.76 2.06
N ALA A 329 -5.89 28.97 1.80
CA ALA A 329 -6.14 29.96 2.84
C ALA A 329 -7.18 29.48 3.88
N ASP A 330 -8.31 28.86 3.44
CA ASP A 330 -9.33 28.35 4.34
C ASP A 330 -8.81 27.17 5.14
N PHE A 331 -8.06 26.25 4.50
CA PHE A 331 -7.43 25.13 5.13
C PHE A 331 -6.42 25.56 6.22
N GLU A 332 -5.56 26.53 5.91
CA GLU A 332 -4.58 27.05 6.88
C GLU A 332 -5.28 27.74 8.07
N ALA A 333 -6.36 28.48 7.82
CA ALA A 333 -7.16 29.12 8.87
C ALA A 333 -7.83 28.08 9.78
N ALA A 334 -8.47 27.06 9.21
CA ALA A 334 -9.13 25.98 9.95
C ALA A 334 -8.11 25.14 10.75
N ARG A 335 -6.98 24.76 10.15
CA ARG A 335 -5.91 24.04 10.81
C ARG A 335 -5.32 24.81 11.99
N ARG A 336 -5.19 26.13 11.87
CA ARG A 336 -4.67 27.02 12.93
C ARG A 336 -5.61 27.12 14.13
N THR A 337 -6.94 27.07 13.89
CA THR A 337 -7.95 27.08 14.96
C THR A 337 -8.18 25.70 15.57
N ASP A 338 -7.65 24.65 14.93
CA ASP A 338 -7.72 23.25 15.35
C ASP A 338 -9.15 22.73 15.63
N THR A 339 -10.12 23.28 14.94
CA THR A 339 -11.53 22.90 15.11
C THR A 339 -12.18 22.61 13.78
N THR A 340 -13.02 21.58 13.76
CA THR A 340 -13.91 21.28 12.64
C THR A 340 -15.33 21.07 13.12
N THR A 341 -16.30 21.35 12.25
CA THR A 341 -17.72 21.18 12.53
C THR A 341 -18.32 20.26 11.48
N LEU A 342 -19.30 19.47 11.88
CA LEU A 342 -20.05 18.60 10.98
C LEU A 342 -21.06 19.37 10.10
N ASP A 343 -21.17 20.68 10.23
CA ASP A 343 -22.23 21.52 9.63
C ASP A 343 -22.32 21.49 8.11
N LEU A 344 -21.33 20.90 7.46
CA LEU A 344 -21.20 20.96 6.02
C LEU A 344 -21.79 19.81 5.24
N LEU A 345 -21.99 18.71 5.92
CA LEU A 345 -22.50 17.50 5.29
C LEU A 345 -24.02 17.48 5.20
N THR A 346 -24.69 18.38 5.94
CA THR A 346 -26.13 18.36 6.14
C THR A 346 -26.95 18.61 4.90
N ASN A 347 -26.40 19.21 3.86
CA ASN A 347 -27.22 19.68 2.73
C ASN A 347 -27.03 18.91 1.41
N ARG A 348 -26.07 18.00 1.28
CA ARG A 348 -25.76 17.40 -0.03
C ARG A 348 -25.81 15.87 -0.09
N ASN A 349 -25.60 15.17 1.02
CA ASN A 349 -25.57 13.71 1.00
C ASN A 349 -26.13 13.10 2.30
N ALA A 350 -27.43 12.83 2.31
CA ALA A 350 -28.11 12.23 3.47
C ALA A 350 -27.53 10.85 3.86
N SER A 351 -27.00 10.11 2.91
CA SER A 351 -26.35 8.81 3.15
C SER A 351 -25.02 8.99 3.90
N LEU A 352 -24.24 10.02 3.59
CA LEU A 352 -23.02 10.36 4.32
C LEU A 352 -23.32 10.81 5.75
N VAL A 353 -24.40 11.60 5.96
CA VAL A 353 -24.84 11.99 7.31
C VAL A 353 -25.19 10.76 8.15
N GLY A 354 -25.96 9.82 7.60
CA GLY A 354 -26.29 8.57 8.28
C GLY A 354 -25.05 7.72 8.64
N THR A 355 -24.07 7.69 7.76
CA THR A 355 -22.78 7.02 8.03
C THR A 355 -22.04 7.70 9.17
N LEU A 356 -21.94 9.02 9.17
CA LEU A 356 -21.27 9.77 10.23
C LEU A 356 -21.98 9.60 11.58
N GLU A 357 -23.30 9.59 11.62
CA GLU A 357 -24.07 9.31 12.84
C GLU A 357 -23.77 7.88 13.36
N TYR A 358 -23.72 6.91 12.46
CA TYR A 358 -23.35 5.54 12.80
C TYR A 358 -21.91 5.47 13.36
N ASP A 359 -20.96 6.10 12.70
CA ASP A 359 -19.55 6.13 13.12
C ASP A 359 -19.35 6.83 14.46
N LEU A 360 -20.00 7.99 14.65
CA LEU A 360 -19.95 8.70 15.91
C LEU A 360 -20.47 7.84 17.07
N ARG A 361 -21.57 7.13 16.86
CA ARG A 361 -22.20 6.28 17.86
C ARG A 361 -21.34 5.06 18.20
N ASN A 362 -20.76 4.43 17.19
CA ASN A 362 -20.08 3.15 17.37
C ASN A 362 -18.57 3.24 17.64
N TYR A 363 -17.92 4.32 17.23
CA TYR A 363 -16.44 4.46 17.35
C TYR A 363 -16.02 5.69 18.15
N CYS A 364 -16.86 6.72 18.28
CA CYS A 364 -16.49 7.99 18.91
C CYS A 364 -17.28 8.28 20.20
N GLY A 365 -17.93 7.28 20.80
CA GLY A 365 -18.69 7.43 22.05
C GLY A 365 -19.88 8.41 21.94
N GLY A 366 -20.44 8.58 20.75
CA GLY A 366 -21.59 9.44 20.49
C GLY A 366 -21.27 10.94 20.39
N LYS A 367 -19.97 11.32 20.45
CA LYS A 367 -19.54 12.72 20.39
C LYS A 367 -18.51 12.92 19.28
N PHE A 368 -18.73 13.90 18.42
CA PHE A 368 -17.69 14.33 17.50
C PHE A 368 -16.60 15.11 18.25
N SER A 369 -15.37 14.67 18.09
CA SER A 369 -14.18 15.27 18.69
C SER A 369 -13.06 15.41 17.67
N GLY A 370 -13.42 15.70 16.41
CA GLY A 370 -12.46 15.85 15.32
C GLY A 370 -11.65 17.13 15.47
N SER A 371 -10.34 17.03 15.19
CA SER A 371 -9.44 18.18 15.10
C SER A 371 -8.28 17.85 14.17
N TYR A 372 -7.64 18.87 13.64
CA TYR A 372 -6.44 18.71 12.80
C TYR A 372 -5.28 18.09 13.57
N SER A 373 -5.03 18.54 14.81
CA SER A 373 -3.95 18.04 15.66
C SER A 373 -4.12 16.55 15.97
N LYS A 374 -5.35 16.11 16.25
CA LYS A 374 -5.64 14.69 16.52
C LYS A 374 -5.46 13.82 15.26
N PHE A 375 -5.91 14.30 14.11
CA PHE A 375 -5.74 13.59 12.84
C PHE A 375 -4.26 13.49 12.46
N GLU A 376 -3.50 14.59 12.58
CA GLU A 376 -2.05 14.60 12.34
C GLU A 376 -1.27 13.72 13.32
N ALA A 377 -1.68 13.66 14.58
CA ALA A 377 -1.05 12.79 15.58
C ALA A 377 -1.12 11.31 15.18
N SER A 378 -2.18 10.87 14.50
CA SER A 378 -2.29 9.50 14.02
C SER A 378 -1.26 9.17 12.92
N HIS A 379 -0.96 10.13 12.04
CA HIS A 379 0.09 9.96 11.03
C HIS A 379 1.49 10.05 11.65
N ALA A 380 1.66 10.87 12.70
CA ALA A 380 2.91 10.91 13.46
C ALA A 380 3.17 9.59 14.19
N GLU A 381 2.13 8.93 14.73
CA GLU A 381 2.23 7.58 15.30
C GLU A 381 2.71 6.58 14.24
N GLN A 382 2.15 6.61 13.04
CA GLN A 382 2.57 5.73 11.93
C GLN A 382 4.04 5.97 11.51
N ARG A 383 4.50 7.21 11.50
CA ARG A 383 5.92 7.55 11.30
C ARG A 383 6.80 7.06 12.45
N GLY A 384 6.23 6.92 13.64
CA GLY A 384 6.91 6.41 14.84
C GLY A 384 7.47 5.00 14.67
N TYR A 385 6.91 4.17 13.80
CA TYR A 385 7.45 2.83 13.49
C TYR A 385 8.88 2.88 12.95
N LEU A 386 9.26 3.92 12.22
CA LEU A 386 10.65 4.11 11.75
C LEU A 386 11.64 4.18 12.93
N LYS A 387 11.31 4.97 13.95
CA LYS A 387 12.14 5.09 15.15
C LYS A 387 12.06 3.83 16.01
N ALA A 388 10.89 3.25 16.17
CA ALA A 388 10.67 2.03 16.94
C ALA A 388 11.46 0.84 16.36
N ALA A 389 11.59 0.75 15.03
CA ALA A 389 12.40 -0.27 14.38
C ALA A 389 13.85 -0.30 14.89
N LEU A 390 14.44 0.86 15.16
CA LEU A 390 15.83 0.99 15.57
C LEU A 390 16.09 0.74 17.06
N ALA A 391 15.05 0.79 17.90
CA ALA A 391 15.19 0.90 19.36
C ALA A 391 16.02 -0.22 20.00
N GLU A 392 15.89 -1.45 19.51
CA GLU A 392 16.53 -2.64 20.10
C GLU A 392 17.72 -3.16 19.29
N LEU A 393 18.07 -2.52 18.17
CA LEU A 393 19.19 -2.93 17.34
C LEU A 393 20.52 -2.72 18.07
N PRO A 394 21.53 -3.57 17.80
CA PRO A 394 22.90 -3.31 18.20
C PRO A 394 23.37 -1.91 17.75
N GLU A 395 24.20 -1.27 18.55
CA GLU A 395 24.61 0.12 18.35
C GLU A 395 25.15 0.40 16.92
N ALA A 396 25.96 -0.48 16.38
CA ALA A 396 26.52 -0.32 15.04
C ALA A 396 25.44 -0.29 13.95
N LEU A 397 24.48 -1.22 13.98
CA LEU A 397 23.38 -1.29 13.00
C LEU A 397 22.42 -0.12 13.20
N ARG A 398 22.13 0.25 14.46
CA ARG A 398 21.30 1.40 14.79
C ARG A 398 21.88 2.71 14.26
N ASN A 399 23.17 2.94 14.45
CA ASN A 399 23.84 4.15 13.98
C ASN A 399 23.87 4.22 12.45
N GLU A 400 24.07 3.09 11.77
CA GLU A 400 24.03 3.00 10.31
C GLU A 400 22.62 3.30 9.77
N ALA A 401 21.59 2.69 10.39
CA ALA A 401 20.19 2.97 10.04
C ALA A 401 19.80 4.45 10.25
N GLN A 402 20.23 5.03 11.37
CA GLN A 402 19.98 6.45 11.64
C GLN A 402 20.68 7.33 10.61
N ALA A 403 21.94 7.05 10.30
CA ALA A 403 22.70 7.79 9.29
C ALA A 403 22.05 7.71 7.90
N ALA A 404 21.52 6.53 7.51
CA ALA A 404 20.81 6.37 6.25
C ALA A 404 19.52 7.21 6.20
N MET A 405 18.77 7.28 7.30
CA MET A 405 17.57 8.14 7.38
C MET A 405 17.93 9.64 7.39
N ASP A 406 19.01 10.03 8.06
CA ASP A 406 19.46 11.43 8.14
C ASP A 406 20.01 11.92 6.80
N ALA A 407 20.60 11.04 5.99
CA ALA A 407 21.06 11.34 4.64
C ALA A 407 19.91 11.72 3.67
N LEU A 408 18.66 11.40 4.05
CA LEU A 408 17.44 11.78 3.29
C LEU A 408 16.90 13.16 3.64
N VAL A 409 17.60 13.94 4.47
CA VAL A 409 17.26 15.34 4.73
C VAL A 409 17.79 16.19 3.58
N PRO A 410 16.93 16.89 2.81
CA PRO A 410 17.37 17.73 1.70
C PRO A 410 18.36 18.79 2.13
N GLN A 411 19.41 19.00 1.33
CA GLN A 411 20.40 20.04 1.55
C GLN A 411 20.71 20.75 0.23
N PHE A 412 20.45 22.05 0.20
CA PHE A 412 20.68 22.84 -1.00
C PHE A 412 22.16 22.88 -1.40
N ASP A 413 22.45 22.46 -2.64
CA ASP A 413 23.81 22.45 -3.19
C ASP A 413 24.01 23.64 -4.14
N ALA A 414 24.85 24.58 -3.74
CA ALA A 414 25.14 25.78 -4.51
C ALA A 414 26.44 25.69 -5.35
N ARG A 415 27.12 24.54 -5.33
CA ARG A 415 28.43 24.35 -5.98
C ARG A 415 28.36 24.35 -7.51
N GLY A 416 29.53 24.52 -8.13
CA GLY A 416 29.78 24.33 -9.55
C GLY A 416 29.86 25.62 -10.35
N GLU A 417 30.49 25.51 -11.51
CA GLU A 417 30.59 26.56 -12.51
C GLU A 417 29.36 26.51 -13.43
N ALA A 418 28.89 27.66 -13.85
CA ALA A 418 27.72 27.75 -14.73
C ALA A 418 28.03 27.14 -16.11
N ILE A 419 27.11 26.28 -16.59
CA ILE A 419 27.13 25.74 -17.94
C ILE A 419 25.86 26.13 -18.70
N ALA A 420 25.91 26.15 -20.03
CA ALA A 420 24.79 26.59 -20.85
C ALA A 420 23.76 25.47 -21.02
N PRO A 421 22.46 25.68 -20.76
CA PRO A 421 21.40 24.77 -21.17
C PRO A 421 21.24 24.77 -22.68
N GLY A 422 20.67 23.70 -23.27
CA GLY A 422 20.43 23.56 -24.70
C GLY A 422 21.68 23.26 -25.54
N VAL A 423 22.85 23.21 -24.91
CA VAL A 423 24.13 22.83 -25.52
C VAL A 423 24.51 21.42 -25.15
N THR A 424 25.08 20.65 -26.05
CA THR A 424 25.57 19.30 -25.77
C THR A 424 26.93 19.37 -25.08
N HIS A 425 27.02 18.78 -23.88
CA HIS A 425 28.22 18.59 -23.09
C HIS A 425 28.72 17.15 -23.19
N THR A 426 30.01 16.94 -23.01
CA THR A 426 30.56 15.59 -22.83
C THR A 426 30.99 15.40 -21.38
N ILE A 427 30.35 14.46 -20.67
CA ILE A 427 30.57 14.21 -19.24
C ILE A 427 30.71 12.72 -19.02
N ALA A 428 31.80 12.25 -18.46
CA ALA A 428 32.12 10.83 -18.22
C ALA A 428 31.87 9.91 -19.44
N GLY A 429 32.09 10.42 -20.67
CA GLY A 429 31.87 9.68 -21.92
C GLY A 429 30.43 9.76 -22.48
N TRP A 430 29.50 10.39 -21.77
CA TRP A 430 28.16 10.68 -22.24
C TRP A 430 28.10 11.99 -23.01
N GLN A 431 27.28 12.04 -24.07
CA GLN A 431 26.83 13.27 -24.67
C GLN A 431 25.49 13.66 -24.09
N VAL A 432 25.44 14.81 -23.42
CA VAL A 432 24.30 15.22 -22.60
C VAL A 432 23.88 16.65 -22.94
N ARG A 433 22.56 16.89 -23.09
CA ARG A 433 21.97 18.22 -23.25
C ARG A 433 20.81 18.36 -22.24
N PHE A 434 20.81 19.49 -21.51
CA PHE A 434 19.77 19.77 -20.52
C PHE A 434 18.70 20.70 -21.11
N GLY A 435 17.43 20.45 -20.74
CA GLY A 435 16.27 21.25 -21.14
C GLY A 435 15.94 22.38 -20.18
N GLY A 436 14.84 23.06 -20.49
CA GLY A 436 14.36 24.25 -19.76
C GLY A 436 13.76 23.98 -18.38
N GLY A 437 13.50 22.74 -18.00
CA GLY A 437 13.09 22.32 -16.67
C GLY A 437 14.20 21.59 -15.92
N GLY A 438 15.44 21.62 -16.41
CA GLY A 438 16.58 20.95 -15.78
C GLY A 438 16.68 19.45 -16.07
N GLU A 439 15.77 18.90 -16.86
CA GLU A 439 15.78 17.51 -17.33
C GLU A 439 16.91 17.27 -18.34
N ILE A 440 17.35 16.01 -18.47
CA ILE A 440 18.19 15.58 -19.59
C ILE A 440 17.29 15.43 -20.83
N ALA A 441 17.44 16.35 -21.79
CA ALA A 441 16.70 16.37 -23.05
C ALA A 441 17.39 15.56 -24.16
N TYR A 442 18.69 15.26 -24.01
CA TYR A 442 19.44 14.40 -24.91
C TYR A 442 20.47 13.62 -24.13
N LEU A 443 20.53 12.32 -24.36
CA LEU A 443 21.50 11.41 -23.74
C LEU A 443 21.98 10.40 -24.78
N ALA A 444 23.28 10.37 -25.04
CA ALA A 444 23.88 9.41 -25.98
C ALA A 444 25.20 8.87 -25.44
N GLN A 445 25.49 7.62 -25.77
CA GLN A 445 26.77 6.98 -25.47
C GLN A 445 27.05 5.85 -26.46
N ASN A 446 28.33 5.63 -26.80
CA ASN A 446 28.78 4.56 -27.67
C ASN A 446 28.06 4.55 -29.04
N GLY A 447 27.71 5.74 -29.57
CA GLY A 447 27.03 5.88 -30.85
C GLY A 447 25.53 5.64 -30.84
N HIS A 448 24.95 5.27 -29.68
CA HIS A 448 23.51 5.10 -29.49
C HIS A 448 22.89 6.30 -28.76
N VAL A 449 21.68 6.70 -29.13
CA VAL A 449 20.92 7.78 -28.49
C VAL A 449 19.82 7.15 -27.67
N TRP A 450 19.88 7.35 -26.35
CA TRP A 450 18.93 6.83 -25.37
C TRP A 450 17.80 7.81 -25.03
N VAL A 451 18.06 9.11 -25.22
CA VAL A 451 17.05 10.18 -25.06
C VAL A 451 17.25 11.19 -26.19
N ARG A 452 16.22 11.45 -27.00
CA ARG A 452 16.25 12.38 -28.10
C ARG A 452 15.11 13.38 -27.98
N ASP A 453 15.44 14.63 -27.67
CA ASP A 453 14.46 15.70 -27.43
C ASP A 453 13.36 15.26 -26.43
N GLY A 454 13.76 14.41 -25.47
CA GLY A 454 12.92 13.77 -24.48
C GLY A 454 12.96 14.45 -23.12
N GLU A 455 12.40 13.76 -22.12
CA GLU A 455 12.29 14.26 -20.75
C GLU A 455 12.80 13.18 -19.77
N LEU A 456 14.11 13.16 -19.50
CA LEU A 456 14.66 12.30 -18.46
C LEU A 456 14.93 13.13 -17.20
N GLY A 457 14.07 13.00 -16.18
CA GLY A 457 14.14 13.77 -14.94
C GLY A 457 13.29 15.06 -14.97
N ARG A 458 12.18 15.11 -15.72
CA ARG A 458 11.29 16.26 -15.73
C ARG A 458 10.40 16.27 -14.48
N LEU A 459 10.57 17.29 -13.63
CA LEU A 459 9.73 17.50 -12.45
C LEU A 459 8.46 18.27 -12.82
N GLN A 460 7.30 17.80 -12.36
CA GLN A 460 5.98 18.40 -12.61
C GLN A 460 5.14 18.39 -11.34
N TYR A 461 4.36 19.46 -11.15
CA TYR A 461 3.35 19.56 -10.10
C TYR A 461 1.96 19.63 -10.75
N GLU A 462 1.03 18.84 -10.26
CA GLU A 462 -0.30 18.70 -10.86
C GLU A 462 -1.37 18.87 -9.77
N VAL A 463 -2.40 19.66 -10.07
CA VAL A 463 -3.60 19.84 -9.23
C VAL A 463 -4.82 19.34 -9.99
N PHE A 464 -5.79 18.83 -9.27
CA PHE A 464 -7.00 18.23 -9.83
C PHE A 464 -8.24 18.90 -9.31
N ASP A 465 -9.27 19.04 -10.15
CA ASP A 465 -10.53 19.68 -9.80
C ASP A 465 -11.60 18.68 -9.33
N ALA A 466 -12.77 19.20 -8.96
CA ALA A 466 -13.90 18.40 -8.51
C ALA A 466 -14.42 17.43 -9.59
N LYS A 467 -14.25 17.74 -10.87
CA LYS A 467 -14.65 16.87 -11.98
C LYS A 467 -13.78 15.61 -12.02
N ASP A 468 -12.45 15.75 -11.85
CA ASP A 468 -11.54 14.62 -11.85
C ASP A 468 -11.87 13.64 -10.70
N THR A 469 -12.02 14.17 -9.49
CA THR A 469 -12.28 13.35 -8.30
C THR A 469 -13.66 12.67 -8.38
N THR A 470 -14.69 13.38 -8.87
CA THR A 470 -16.03 12.85 -9.05
C THR A 470 -16.07 11.76 -10.12
N LEU A 471 -15.46 11.99 -11.29
CA LEU A 471 -15.42 10.98 -12.36
C LEU A 471 -14.64 9.74 -11.93
N ALA A 472 -13.52 9.93 -11.22
CA ALA A 472 -12.75 8.81 -10.67
C ALA A 472 -13.59 8.00 -9.68
N PHE A 473 -14.34 8.66 -8.79
CA PHE A 473 -15.22 7.99 -7.85
C PHE A 473 -16.28 7.15 -8.57
N TYR A 474 -16.99 7.70 -9.55
CA TYR A 474 -17.99 6.97 -10.32
C TYR A 474 -17.42 5.79 -11.13
N ARG A 475 -16.17 5.85 -11.54
CA ARG A 475 -15.48 4.74 -12.22
C ARG A 475 -14.97 3.68 -11.27
N TYR A 476 -14.66 4.07 -10.05
CA TYR A 476 -14.05 3.21 -9.05
C TYR A 476 -15.04 2.53 -8.14
N ASN A 477 -16.06 3.29 -7.67
CA ASN A 477 -17.04 2.80 -6.73
C ASN A 477 -17.93 1.73 -7.39
N ARG A 478 -18.12 0.68 -6.63
CA ARG A 478 -19.05 -0.40 -6.92
C ARG A 478 -20.14 -0.40 -5.88
N ASP A 479 -21.39 -0.75 -6.27
CA ASP A 479 -22.51 -0.90 -5.36
C ASP A 479 -22.94 0.42 -4.66
N PHE A 480 -23.15 1.45 -5.45
CA PHE A 480 -23.59 2.78 -5.01
C PHE A 480 -24.80 2.75 -4.06
N ALA A 481 -25.73 1.83 -4.25
CA ALA A 481 -26.92 1.75 -3.44
C ALA A 481 -26.63 1.46 -1.96
N HIS A 482 -25.56 0.73 -1.68
CA HIS A 482 -25.20 0.31 -0.32
C HIS A 482 -23.94 1.00 0.22
N THR A 483 -23.07 1.48 -0.64
CA THR A 483 -21.76 2.02 -0.25
C THR A 483 -21.60 3.51 -0.50
N GLY A 484 -22.42 4.11 -1.38
CA GLY A 484 -22.22 5.47 -1.90
C GLY A 484 -22.01 6.54 -0.83
N GLY A 485 -22.68 6.43 0.31
CA GLY A 485 -22.57 7.43 1.36
C GLY A 485 -21.21 7.57 2.00
N TRP A 486 -20.63 6.46 2.47
CA TRP A 486 -19.32 6.49 3.11
C TRP A 486 -18.18 6.46 2.09
N ALA A 487 -18.38 5.78 0.97
CA ALA A 487 -17.36 5.60 -0.06
C ALA A 487 -17.02 6.90 -0.79
N GLU A 488 -17.95 7.84 -0.89
CA GLU A 488 -17.66 9.14 -1.49
C GLU A 488 -16.61 9.92 -0.69
N ALA A 489 -16.69 9.87 0.64
CA ALA A 489 -15.68 10.49 1.50
C ALA A 489 -14.32 9.80 1.44
N ASP A 490 -14.28 8.49 1.19
CA ASP A 490 -13.04 7.71 1.10
C ASP A 490 -12.34 7.85 -0.25
N PHE A 491 -13.12 7.86 -1.34
CA PHE A 491 -12.60 7.71 -2.70
C PHE A 491 -12.77 8.93 -3.58
N SER A 492 -13.47 9.98 -3.09
CA SER A 492 -13.61 11.28 -3.74
C SER A 492 -13.16 12.41 -2.80
N LYS A 493 -13.54 13.63 -3.12
CA LYS A 493 -13.28 14.85 -2.33
C LYS A 493 -14.57 15.67 -2.21
N PRO A 494 -15.55 15.21 -1.40
CA PRO A 494 -16.82 15.92 -1.23
C PRO A 494 -16.62 17.36 -0.77
N GLY A 495 -17.29 18.31 -1.39
CA GLY A 495 -17.17 19.74 -1.11
C GLY A 495 -16.08 20.46 -1.90
N LEU A 496 -15.22 19.74 -2.63
CA LEU A 496 -14.16 20.35 -3.46
C LEU A 496 -14.74 21.29 -4.53
N GLU A 497 -15.98 21.06 -4.97
CA GLU A 497 -16.69 21.92 -5.91
C GLU A 497 -16.90 23.35 -5.40
N THR A 498 -16.71 23.60 -4.11
CA THR A 498 -16.74 24.96 -3.54
C THR A 498 -15.47 25.76 -3.84
N ALA A 499 -14.40 25.13 -4.25
CA ALA A 499 -13.21 25.79 -4.78
C ALA A 499 -13.43 26.17 -6.25
N GLU A 500 -14.28 27.18 -6.50
CA GLU A 500 -14.81 27.53 -7.82
C GLU A 500 -13.76 27.85 -8.88
N ASN A 501 -12.59 28.35 -8.49
CA ASN A 501 -11.51 28.73 -9.39
C ASN A 501 -10.53 27.58 -9.68
N LEU A 502 -10.63 26.48 -8.94
CA LEU A 502 -9.74 25.32 -9.13
C LEU A 502 -10.00 24.67 -10.50
N ARG A 503 -8.93 24.48 -11.25
CA ARG A 503 -8.93 23.76 -12.54
C ARG A 503 -7.82 22.74 -12.55
N HIS A 504 -8.06 21.61 -13.17
CA HIS A 504 -7.02 20.62 -13.44
C HIS A 504 -5.89 21.26 -14.23
N THR A 505 -4.72 21.36 -13.65
CA THR A 505 -3.56 22.03 -14.26
C THR A 505 -2.27 21.29 -13.88
N CYS A 506 -1.40 21.12 -14.86
CA CYS A 506 -0.05 20.61 -14.64
C CYS A 506 0.95 21.77 -14.81
N TYR A 507 1.68 22.07 -13.76
CA TYR A 507 2.69 23.14 -13.70
C TYR A 507 4.08 22.54 -13.89
N ALA A 508 4.87 23.17 -14.75
CA ALA A 508 6.26 22.80 -14.99
C ALA A 508 7.19 23.62 -14.09
N PHE A 509 8.27 23.01 -13.67
CA PHE A 509 9.38 23.75 -13.04
C PHE A 509 10.27 24.36 -14.11
N ALA A 510 10.78 25.57 -13.86
CA ALA A 510 11.64 26.31 -14.76
C ALA A 510 13.09 26.33 -14.26
N LEU A 511 14.05 26.08 -15.16
CA LEU A 511 15.47 26.13 -14.85
C LEU A 511 15.90 27.55 -14.48
N GLU A 512 16.44 27.73 -13.28
CA GLU A 512 17.06 28.98 -12.82
C GLU A 512 18.57 28.97 -13.03
N ARG A 513 19.20 27.83 -12.75
CA ARG A 513 20.66 27.71 -12.78
C ARG A 513 21.05 26.29 -13.15
N LEU A 514 22.05 26.15 -14.03
CA LEU A 514 22.71 24.90 -14.35
C LEU A 514 24.20 25.02 -14.08
N THR A 515 24.73 24.16 -13.24
CA THR A 515 26.15 24.19 -12.85
C THR A 515 26.77 22.81 -12.94
N GLN A 516 28.08 22.75 -13.16
CA GLN A 516 28.85 21.51 -13.22
C GLN A 516 30.05 21.56 -12.28
N THR A 517 30.33 20.43 -11.61
CA THR A 517 31.55 20.18 -10.83
C THR A 517 32.01 18.75 -11.13
N GLY A 518 33.11 18.60 -11.87
CA GLY A 518 33.56 17.27 -12.33
C GLY A 518 32.47 16.61 -13.18
N ASP A 519 32.10 15.39 -12.82
CA ASP A 519 31.07 14.60 -13.50
C ASP A 519 29.66 14.81 -12.92
N THR A 520 29.48 15.81 -12.07
CA THR A 520 28.18 16.14 -11.46
C THR A 520 27.63 17.44 -12.04
N VAL A 521 26.36 17.40 -12.48
CA VAL A 521 25.60 18.57 -12.93
C VAL A 521 24.43 18.81 -12.00
N ILE A 522 24.25 20.06 -11.58
CA ILE A 522 23.17 20.50 -10.69
C ILE A 522 22.26 21.45 -11.45
N ALA A 523 21.03 21.04 -11.70
CA ALA A 523 19.98 21.89 -12.21
C ALA A 523 19.12 22.37 -11.03
N THR A 524 19.21 23.68 -10.71
CA THR A 524 18.32 24.34 -9.77
C THR A 524 17.11 24.85 -10.54
N VAL A 525 15.93 24.42 -10.13
CA VAL A 525 14.67 24.77 -10.77
C VAL A 525 13.73 25.47 -9.80
N ARG A 526 12.92 26.38 -10.32
CA ARG A 526 11.90 27.11 -9.59
C ARG A 526 10.52 26.57 -9.93
N GLY A 527 9.68 26.35 -8.92
CA GLY A 527 8.27 26.08 -9.06
C GLY A 527 7.52 27.25 -9.67
N ASP A 528 6.38 26.99 -10.25
CA ASP A 528 5.48 28.03 -10.72
C ASP A 528 4.97 28.88 -9.53
N GLY A 529 4.92 30.20 -9.70
CA GLY A 529 4.55 31.13 -8.63
C GLY A 529 3.11 30.97 -8.18
N GLU A 530 2.17 30.83 -9.13
CA GLU A 530 0.76 30.60 -8.84
C GLU A 530 0.58 29.26 -8.12
N ALA A 531 1.22 28.20 -8.62
CA ALA A 531 1.15 26.88 -8.02
C ALA A 531 1.69 26.85 -6.58
N ALA A 532 2.71 27.63 -6.27
CA ALA A 532 3.29 27.72 -4.94
C ALA A 532 2.42 28.54 -3.97
N GLU A 533 1.84 29.65 -4.44
CA GLU A 533 1.04 30.54 -3.60
C GLU A 533 -0.36 30.00 -3.36
N GLU A 534 -1.04 29.55 -4.41
CA GLU A 534 -2.43 29.14 -4.35
C GLU A 534 -2.63 27.68 -3.93
N TYR A 535 -1.66 26.78 -4.26
CA TYR A 535 -1.84 25.35 -4.08
C TYR A 535 -0.82 24.71 -3.13
N GLY A 536 0.44 25.07 -3.17
CA GLY A 536 1.45 24.49 -2.28
C GLY A 536 2.52 23.67 -3.01
N SER A 537 2.73 23.93 -4.30
CA SER A 537 3.90 23.43 -5.02
C SER A 537 5.20 23.79 -4.31
N PRO A 538 6.23 22.93 -4.29
CA PRO A 538 7.55 23.34 -3.83
C PRO A 538 8.01 24.59 -4.57
N ARG A 539 8.55 25.57 -3.84
CA ARG A 539 9.04 26.82 -4.44
C ARG A 539 10.30 26.61 -5.23
N ARG A 540 11.11 25.64 -4.82
CA ARG A 540 12.41 25.34 -5.42
C ARG A 540 12.70 23.84 -5.38
N ALA A 541 13.43 23.34 -6.39
CA ALA A 541 13.96 21.99 -6.38
C ALA A 541 15.35 21.95 -7.01
N GLN A 542 16.06 20.87 -6.77
CA GLN A 542 17.33 20.55 -7.45
C GLN A 542 17.30 19.16 -8.02
N LEU A 543 17.71 19.04 -9.26
CA LEU A 543 18.02 17.79 -9.95
C LEU A 543 19.55 17.70 -10.03
N ILE A 544 20.12 16.71 -9.38
CA ILE A 544 21.57 16.51 -9.32
C ILE A 544 21.89 15.22 -10.07
N TYR A 545 22.59 15.34 -11.19
CA TYR A 545 22.99 14.23 -12.04
C TYR A 545 24.47 13.98 -11.88
N THR A 546 24.85 12.80 -11.42
CA THR A 546 26.25 12.36 -11.39
C THR A 546 26.45 11.26 -12.42
N PHE A 547 27.36 11.47 -13.35
CA PHE A 547 27.62 10.59 -14.46
C PHE A 547 28.81 9.67 -14.15
N GLU A 548 28.60 8.38 -14.37
CA GLU A 548 29.63 7.34 -14.34
C GLU A 548 29.72 6.70 -15.74
N GLN A 549 30.65 5.80 -15.95
CA GLN A 549 30.88 5.19 -17.26
C GLN A 549 29.63 4.48 -17.81
N ASP A 550 28.87 3.79 -16.95
CA ASP A 550 27.72 2.94 -17.28
C ASP A 550 26.44 3.33 -16.53
N ALA A 551 26.48 4.43 -15.79
CA ALA A 551 25.35 4.86 -14.97
C ALA A 551 25.18 6.38 -14.91
N VAL A 552 23.93 6.80 -14.69
CA VAL A 552 23.56 8.16 -14.32
C VAL A 552 22.81 8.10 -13.00
N HIS A 553 23.38 8.68 -11.95
CA HIS A 553 22.70 8.87 -10.68
C HIS A 553 21.87 10.15 -10.77
N CYS A 554 20.59 10.08 -10.50
CA CYS A 554 19.68 11.23 -10.46
C CYS A 554 19.14 11.40 -9.06
N ARG A 555 19.56 12.49 -8.38
CA ARG A 555 18.99 12.91 -7.10
C ARG A 555 18.03 14.07 -7.36
N LEU A 556 16.80 13.92 -6.88
CA LEU A 556 15.84 15.03 -6.80
C LEU A 556 15.65 15.40 -5.34
N GLN A 557 15.67 16.69 -5.05
CA GLN A 557 15.26 17.24 -3.76
C GLN A 557 14.43 18.50 -3.96
N TRP A 558 13.39 18.68 -3.15
CA TRP A 558 12.58 19.89 -3.17
C TRP A 558 12.57 20.60 -1.82
N PHE A 559 12.24 21.88 -1.86
CA PHE A 559 12.26 22.79 -0.72
C PHE A 559 11.03 23.67 -0.70
N GLU A 560 10.63 24.06 0.52
CA GLU A 560 9.58 25.04 0.76
C GLU A 560 8.23 24.63 0.14
N LYS A 561 7.82 23.37 0.40
CA LYS A 561 6.48 22.90 0.06
C LYS A 561 5.50 23.27 1.17
N ASP A 562 4.46 24.02 0.83
CA ASP A 562 3.37 24.30 1.76
C ASP A 562 2.37 23.16 1.84
N ALA A 563 1.76 22.97 3.02
CA ALA A 563 0.64 22.06 3.20
C ALA A 563 -0.62 22.60 2.52
N ASN A 564 -1.35 21.72 1.84
CA ASN A 564 -2.59 22.05 1.17
C ASN A 564 -3.45 20.79 1.05
N LYS A 565 -4.77 20.94 1.13
CA LYS A 565 -5.74 19.83 1.08
C LYS A 565 -6.32 19.61 -0.32
N ILE A 566 -6.10 20.54 -1.26
CA ILE A 566 -6.48 20.38 -2.66
C ILE A 566 -5.84 19.11 -3.23
N PRO A 567 -6.55 18.32 -4.05
CA PRO A 567 -5.98 17.16 -4.70
C PRO A 567 -4.76 17.53 -5.55
N GLU A 568 -3.62 16.99 -5.21
CA GLU A 568 -2.33 17.33 -5.82
C GLU A 568 -1.42 16.11 -6.01
N ALA A 569 -0.46 16.23 -6.93
CA ALA A 569 0.60 15.25 -7.12
C ALA A 569 1.91 15.90 -7.58
N LEU A 570 3.02 15.27 -7.21
CA LEU A 570 4.36 15.55 -7.73
C LEU A 570 4.85 14.35 -8.54
N TRP A 571 5.37 14.62 -9.73
CA TRP A 571 5.79 13.63 -10.68
C TRP A 571 7.21 13.88 -11.16
N LEU A 572 7.98 12.80 -11.33
CA LEU A 572 9.26 12.83 -12.02
C LEU A 572 9.17 11.91 -13.25
N HIS A 573 9.29 12.48 -14.42
CA HIS A 573 9.16 11.77 -15.69
C HIS A 573 10.49 11.23 -16.19
N PHE A 574 10.51 9.97 -16.59
CA PHE A 574 11.64 9.29 -17.23
C PHE A 574 11.20 8.67 -18.55
N GLY A 575 11.54 9.36 -19.66
CA GLY A 575 11.34 8.89 -21.02
C GLY A 575 12.65 8.41 -21.66
N PHE A 576 12.59 7.29 -22.39
CA PHE A 576 13.73 6.70 -23.09
C PHE A 576 13.35 6.35 -24.54
N ASP A 577 14.24 6.66 -25.48
CA ASP A 577 14.14 6.17 -26.86
C ASP A 577 14.70 4.75 -26.93
N VAL A 578 13.83 3.77 -26.84
CA VAL A 578 14.17 2.34 -26.90
C VAL A 578 13.52 1.69 -28.13
N GLU A 579 14.15 0.65 -28.67
CA GLU A 579 13.66 -0.04 -29.87
C GLU A 579 12.21 -0.52 -29.74
N ASN A 580 11.85 -1.09 -28.56
CA ASN A 580 10.52 -1.62 -28.32
C ASN A 580 10.09 -1.37 -26.86
N PRO A 581 9.31 -0.32 -26.59
CA PRO A 581 8.84 0.02 -25.26
C PRO A 581 8.07 -1.11 -24.55
N ASN A 582 7.44 -2.02 -25.31
CA ASN A 582 6.69 -3.16 -24.72
C ASN A 582 7.59 -4.20 -24.03
N ARG A 583 8.92 -4.05 -24.10
CA ARG A 583 9.87 -4.92 -23.41
C ARG A 583 10.20 -4.46 -21.98
N TRP A 584 9.71 -3.31 -21.56
CA TRP A 584 9.85 -2.89 -20.18
C TRP A 584 9.15 -3.83 -19.22
N LYS A 585 9.78 -4.08 -18.09
CA LYS A 585 9.25 -4.87 -16.97
C LYS A 585 9.45 -4.13 -15.66
N MET A 586 8.54 -4.37 -14.74
CA MET A 586 8.58 -3.89 -13.35
C MET A 586 9.15 -4.99 -12.45
N GLN A 587 10.08 -4.67 -11.58
CA GLN A 587 10.51 -5.59 -10.53
C GLN A 587 9.67 -5.37 -9.27
N LYS A 588 9.00 -6.43 -8.80
CA LYS A 588 8.20 -6.48 -7.58
C LYS A 588 8.57 -7.74 -6.80
N LEU A 589 8.88 -7.63 -5.52
CA LEU A 589 9.34 -8.74 -4.67
C LEU A 589 10.43 -9.59 -5.37
N GLY A 590 11.40 -8.91 -5.99
CA GLY A 590 12.50 -9.53 -6.71
C GLY A 590 12.14 -10.19 -8.06
N GLN A 591 10.90 -10.12 -8.53
CA GLN A 591 10.41 -10.76 -9.75
C GLN A 591 10.04 -9.74 -10.83
N LEU A 592 10.34 -10.05 -12.10
CA LEU A 592 10.04 -9.17 -13.23
C LEU A 592 8.64 -9.44 -13.79
N ILE A 593 7.79 -8.42 -13.82
CA ILE A 593 6.39 -8.45 -14.28
C ILE A 593 6.20 -7.42 -15.38
N SER A 594 5.51 -7.80 -16.46
CA SER A 594 5.17 -6.86 -17.53
C SER A 594 3.99 -5.96 -17.13
N PRO A 595 4.05 -4.64 -17.34
CA PRO A 595 2.88 -3.76 -17.18
C PRO A 595 1.71 -4.13 -18.11
N LEU A 596 1.97 -4.90 -19.18
CA LEU A 596 0.95 -5.36 -20.13
C LEU A 596 0.15 -6.57 -19.61
N ASP A 597 0.68 -7.30 -18.61
CA ASP A 597 0.12 -8.54 -18.11
C ASP A 597 -0.75 -8.32 -16.85
N VAL A 598 -1.54 -7.24 -16.82
CA VAL A 598 -2.45 -6.93 -15.73
C VAL A 598 -3.89 -7.24 -16.14
N VAL A 599 -4.63 -7.99 -15.30
CA VAL A 599 -6.03 -8.34 -15.57
C VAL A 599 -6.91 -7.09 -15.74
N ALA A 600 -7.98 -7.22 -16.53
CA ALA A 600 -8.97 -6.16 -16.61
C ALA A 600 -9.65 -5.93 -15.23
N GLY A 601 -9.88 -4.68 -14.87
CA GLY A 601 -10.40 -4.32 -13.55
C GLY A 601 -9.35 -4.24 -12.44
N GLY A 602 -8.14 -4.77 -12.65
CA GLY A 602 -6.99 -4.56 -11.79
C GLY A 602 -6.36 -3.18 -11.95
N ASN A 603 -5.25 -2.92 -11.27
CA ASN A 603 -4.53 -1.65 -11.40
C ASN A 603 -3.58 -1.67 -12.61
N ARG A 604 -4.00 -1.06 -13.71
CA ARG A 604 -3.20 -0.89 -14.94
C ARG A 604 -2.48 0.45 -15.03
N LYS A 605 -2.56 1.27 -13.99
CA LYS A 605 -2.17 2.68 -14.06
C LYS A 605 -0.95 3.02 -13.22
N GLN A 606 -0.90 2.55 -11.99
CA GLN A 606 0.19 2.87 -11.07
C GLN A 606 0.57 1.65 -10.23
N HIS A 607 1.86 1.45 -10.06
CA HIS A 607 2.43 0.30 -9.38
C HIS A 607 3.50 0.74 -8.39
N ALA A 608 3.72 -0.03 -7.31
CA ALA A 608 4.95 0.11 -6.55
C ALA A 608 6.00 -0.88 -7.09
N VAL A 609 7.19 -0.37 -7.35
CA VAL A 609 8.28 -1.12 -7.99
C VAL A 609 9.60 -0.94 -7.24
N GLU A 610 10.47 -1.93 -7.34
CA GLU A 610 11.87 -1.83 -6.93
C GLU A 610 12.70 -1.21 -8.07
N LYS A 611 12.47 -1.70 -9.30
CA LYS A 611 13.17 -1.29 -10.52
C LYS A 611 12.26 -1.37 -11.73
N LEU A 612 12.60 -0.58 -12.76
CA LEU A 612 12.14 -0.77 -14.12
C LEU A 612 13.30 -1.34 -14.94
N CYS A 613 13.06 -2.37 -15.72
CA CYS A 613 14.07 -3.07 -16.49
C CYS A 613 13.64 -3.18 -17.96
N TYR A 614 14.48 -2.70 -18.84
CA TYR A 614 14.35 -2.88 -20.30
C TYR A 614 15.44 -3.79 -20.82
N SER A 615 15.13 -4.63 -21.81
CA SER A 615 16.11 -5.41 -22.56
C SER A 615 15.65 -5.55 -24.01
N GLY A 616 16.42 -4.96 -24.94
CA GLY A 616 16.15 -4.92 -26.37
C GLY A 616 17.37 -5.25 -27.22
N ALA A 617 17.23 -5.15 -28.54
CA ALA A 617 18.36 -5.31 -29.46
C ALA A 617 19.36 -4.14 -29.36
N ASP A 618 18.88 -2.97 -28.93
CA ASP A 618 19.66 -1.75 -28.69
C ASP A 618 20.50 -1.82 -27.41
N GLY A 619 20.08 -2.61 -26.42
CA GLY A 619 20.79 -2.79 -25.15
C GLY A 619 19.89 -3.04 -23.97
N THR A 620 20.37 -2.69 -22.78
CA THR A 620 19.62 -2.77 -21.52
C THR A 620 19.56 -1.42 -20.82
N VAL A 621 18.40 -1.13 -20.19
CA VAL A 621 18.24 0.02 -19.30
C VAL A 621 17.60 -0.47 -18.00
N THR A 622 18.20 -0.10 -16.87
CA THR A 622 17.61 -0.33 -15.56
C THR A 622 17.44 1.00 -14.85
N VAL A 623 16.24 1.28 -14.36
CA VAL A 623 15.95 2.43 -13.49
C VAL A 623 15.63 1.89 -12.11
N GLU A 624 16.55 2.02 -11.18
CA GLU A 624 16.36 1.66 -9.79
C GLU A 624 15.89 2.89 -9.01
N SER A 625 14.71 2.80 -8.41
CA SER A 625 14.18 3.85 -7.55
C SER A 625 14.47 3.50 -6.09
N LEU A 626 15.42 4.21 -5.48
CA LEU A 626 15.84 3.89 -4.11
C LEU A 626 14.80 4.32 -3.08
N HIS A 627 14.06 5.40 -3.34
CA HIS A 627 13.20 6.04 -2.35
C HIS A 627 11.75 6.25 -2.78
N ALA A 628 11.44 6.29 -4.09
CA ALA A 628 10.12 6.55 -4.63
C ALA A 628 9.56 5.29 -5.32
N PRO A 629 8.79 4.43 -4.63
CA PRO A 629 8.35 3.16 -5.22
C PRO A 629 7.27 3.31 -6.28
N LEU A 630 6.44 4.37 -6.22
CA LEU A 630 5.28 4.48 -7.10
C LEU A 630 5.66 4.96 -8.49
N VAL A 631 5.17 4.23 -9.50
CA VAL A 631 5.36 4.57 -10.90
C VAL A 631 4.05 4.45 -11.67
N SER A 632 3.72 5.48 -12.45
CA SER A 632 2.63 5.50 -13.41
C SER A 632 3.18 5.22 -14.81
N VAL A 633 2.52 4.32 -15.54
CA VAL A 633 2.96 3.85 -16.86
C VAL A 633 2.39 4.76 -17.94
N GLY A 634 3.24 5.27 -18.81
CA GLY A 634 2.90 6.00 -20.04
C GLY A 634 2.27 7.38 -19.85
N SER A 635 1.74 7.71 -18.68
CA SER A 635 1.17 9.02 -18.38
C SER A 635 0.95 9.22 -16.88
N ARG A 636 0.62 10.45 -16.45
CA ARG A 636 0.28 10.79 -15.07
C ARG A 636 -1.14 10.32 -14.73
N ASN A 637 -1.31 9.07 -14.32
CA ASN A 637 -2.62 8.43 -14.12
C ASN A 637 -3.06 8.44 -12.64
N LEU A 638 -3.24 9.59 -11.99
CA LEU A 638 -3.69 9.60 -10.61
C LEU A 638 -5.19 9.28 -10.48
N TYR A 639 -6.05 9.99 -11.21
CA TYR A 639 -7.52 9.85 -11.15
C TYR A 639 -8.11 9.05 -12.31
N ASN A 640 -7.30 8.63 -13.28
CA ASN A 640 -7.76 7.76 -14.36
C ASN A 640 -7.64 6.29 -13.98
N LEU A 641 -8.77 5.65 -13.72
CA LEU A 641 -8.86 4.22 -13.36
C LEU A 641 -9.64 3.42 -14.41
N ASP A 642 -9.51 3.78 -15.68
CA ASP A 642 -10.08 2.96 -16.75
C ASP A 642 -9.30 1.65 -16.97
N ASP A 643 -9.83 0.75 -17.81
CA ASP A 643 -9.22 -0.55 -18.13
C ASP A 643 -8.20 -0.49 -19.26
N LYS A 644 -7.90 0.69 -19.80
CA LYS A 644 -6.96 0.84 -20.88
C LYS A 644 -5.54 0.46 -20.44
N ILE A 645 -4.87 -0.34 -21.24
CA ILE A 645 -3.42 -0.53 -21.12
C ILE A 645 -2.77 0.70 -21.75
N GLU A 646 -1.92 1.39 -20.99
CA GLU A 646 -1.21 2.57 -21.46
C GLU A 646 -0.05 2.17 -22.39
N SER A 647 0.24 3.05 -23.37
CA SER A 647 1.46 2.95 -24.16
C SER A 647 2.67 3.27 -23.27
N MET A 648 3.73 2.50 -23.39
CA MET A 648 5.00 2.78 -22.70
C MET A 648 5.96 3.64 -23.55
N GLU A 649 5.51 4.16 -24.70
CA GLU A 649 6.30 5.06 -25.56
C GLU A 649 6.69 6.35 -24.83
N ASP A 650 5.77 6.89 -24.01
CA ASP A 650 6.01 8.08 -23.19
C ASP A 650 6.77 7.77 -21.88
N GLY A 651 7.25 6.54 -21.71
CA GLY A 651 8.03 6.14 -20.54
C GLY A 651 7.24 6.04 -19.24
N PHE A 652 7.81 6.55 -18.14
CA PHE A 652 7.32 6.33 -16.79
C PHE A 652 7.32 7.61 -15.96
N TYR A 653 6.27 7.79 -15.17
CA TYR A 653 6.10 8.91 -14.26
C TYR A 653 6.18 8.41 -12.83
N PHE A 654 7.29 8.67 -12.13
CA PHE A 654 7.39 8.37 -10.71
C PHE A 654 6.52 9.35 -9.93
N ASN A 655 5.55 8.79 -9.19
CA ASN A 655 4.67 9.57 -8.31
C ASN A 655 5.36 9.76 -6.96
N LEU A 656 5.94 10.93 -6.76
CA LEU A 656 6.75 11.25 -5.59
C LEU A 656 5.91 11.61 -4.37
N PHE A 657 4.73 12.18 -4.63
CA PHE A 657 3.73 12.57 -3.65
C PHE A 657 2.36 12.64 -4.31
N ASN A 658 1.33 12.23 -3.59
CA ASN A 658 -0.07 12.51 -3.92
C ASN A 658 -0.94 12.46 -2.66
N ASN A 659 -2.10 13.13 -2.68
CA ASN A 659 -3.12 13.06 -1.65
C ASN A 659 -4.46 12.55 -2.21
N ARG A 660 -4.41 11.58 -3.12
CA ARG A 660 -5.57 11.04 -3.83
C ARG A 660 -6.66 10.52 -2.91
N TRP A 661 -6.32 9.57 -2.04
CA TRP A 661 -7.30 8.92 -1.17
C TRP A 661 -7.63 9.81 0.03
N GLY A 662 -8.89 9.75 0.48
CA GLY A 662 -9.33 10.26 1.78
C GLY A 662 -9.04 9.23 2.87
N THR A 663 -10.09 8.67 3.46
CA THR A 663 -10.03 7.59 4.47
C THR A 663 -8.96 7.83 5.56
N ASN A 664 -7.92 7.02 5.64
CA ASN A 664 -6.86 7.12 6.66
C ASN A 664 -5.50 7.57 6.11
N PHE A 665 -5.38 7.88 4.82
CA PHE A 665 -4.16 8.41 4.24
C PHE A 665 -3.95 9.88 4.56
N LYS A 666 -2.70 10.34 4.53
CA LYS A 666 -2.39 11.78 4.71
C LYS A 666 -3.05 12.59 3.61
N MET A 667 -3.73 13.67 4.02
CA MET A 667 -4.44 14.56 3.10
C MET A 667 -3.59 15.76 2.65
N TRP A 668 -2.41 15.98 3.26
CA TRP A 668 -1.48 17.07 2.95
C TRP A 668 -0.05 16.71 3.35
N CYS A 669 0.91 17.37 2.70
CA CYS A 669 2.34 17.23 2.99
C CYS A 669 3.02 18.61 2.92
N SER A 670 3.84 18.91 3.91
CA SER A 670 4.72 20.08 3.96
C SER A 670 6.18 19.69 4.20
N ASP A 671 6.50 18.41 4.04
CA ASP A 671 7.89 17.96 4.21
C ASP A 671 8.72 18.31 2.98
N ASP A 672 9.94 18.82 3.19
CA ASP A 672 10.97 18.78 2.16
C ASP A 672 11.46 17.36 2.00
N CYS A 673 11.63 16.88 0.76
CA CYS A 673 11.95 15.48 0.48
C CYS A 673 13.10 15.33 -0.52
N LEU A 674 13.76 14.17 -0.43
CA LEU A 674 14.85 13.77 -1.30
C LEU A 674 14.59 12.36 -1.84
N PHE A 675 14.89 12.16 -3.13
CA PHE A 675 14.74 10.89 -3.83
C PHE A 675 15.97 10.63 -4.69
N ASP A 676 16.47 9.40 -4.63
CA ASP A 676 17.58 8.96 -5.46
C ASP A 676 17.14 7.88 -6.44
N PHE A 677 17.65 7.98 -7.65
CA PHE A 677 17.47 7.01 -8.74
C PHE A 677 18.82 6.66 -9.33
N VAL A 678 18.99 5.40 -9.70
CA VAL A 678 20.19 4.93 -10.42
C VAL A 678 19.74 4.39 -11.77
N ILE A 679 20.21 5.01 -12.83
CA ILE A 679 19.92 4.64 -14.22
C ILE A 679 21.17 3.97 -14.75
N ARG A 680 21.13 2.65 -15.03
CA ARG A 680 22.22 1.91 -15.67
C ARG A 680 21.86 1.61 -17.10
N ILE A 681 22.82 1.83 -17.99
CA ILE A 681 22.62 1.66 -19.44
C ILE A 681 23.79 0.88 -20.01
N GLU A 682 23.48 -0.22 -20.69
CA GLU A 682 24.46 -0.99 -21.46
C GLU A 682 24.02 -1.02 -22.92
N THR A 683 24.83 -0.45 -23.79
CA THR A 683 24.58 -0.44 -25.24
C THR A 683 25.11 -1.71 -25.86
N ASN A 684 24.28 -2.43 -26.63
CA ASN A 684 24.76 -3.56 -27.41
C ASN A 684 25.66 -3.05 -28.56
N PRO A 685 26.77 -3.75 -28.86
CA PRO A 685 27.56 -3.41 -30.03
C PRO A 685 26.68 -3.43 -31.27
N GLN A 686 26.70 -2.37 -32.05
CA GLN A 686 26.05 -2.40 -33.37
C GLN A 686 26.68 -3.50 -34.22
N ILE A 687 25.88 -4.50 -34.64
CA ILE A 687 26.28 -5.60 -35.49
C ILE A 687 26.51 -5.07 -36.92
#